data_b9a2d2dbfac52439613641501331f997
#
_entry.id   b9a2d2dbfac52439613641501331f997
#
_cell.length_a   1.000
_cell.length_b   1.000
_cell.length_c   1.000
_cell.angle_alpha   90.00
_cell.angle_beta   90.00
_cell.angle_gamma   90.00
#
_symmetry.space_group_name_H-M   'P 1'
#
loop_
_entity.id
_entity.type
_entity.pdbx_description
1 polymer ?
#
loop_
_entity_poly.entity_id
_entity_poly.type
_entity_poly.pdbx_seq_one_letter_code
_entity_poly.pdbx_strand_id
1 'polypeptide(L)'
;MLAVLACLWLALCTAVGPLYWDFENGTIANWNWTNTAFFVLSFAIYLGLIVIMVRFAAGQRVLPRAISGRLSRAGQQHSNQALEPSQSQSVVADSNVSKRHATAASRFATLGRWITRGTNRFWKLALVFFIGWLWVPTTLLAAFGADIRSQIREFSWAWNQWTGLQQPYIGFFSFVPMDIYPTAHYMWPPDSTYLTDQHNVVLTVFYGAVAAFSRYLTGSNDAGIVALAAGQMLLAVFCCAATANRFLNRPWMGVAQSTKDKNGSSTGNVSSTTSARIAQDAAPQLAGGRARFLILAFFLCCPLAVFATISITKSPLFAFSFVWWFGIWYELTQTWKPEGKRKGLTATAPIRLPRHSFVAFVLSTAVMLISAKYAWYIIALQIVLALIADRRRWTTYVVALLIPTMLIHGGISLAISSGAIIGGDPIESRGVQLQMIARVASRNPEGISEEAKKNLSDVFNLDQMADAYSQQDADPVKSSGIQAKKVSYKWRTVMPEDMTNFNKAWFEIVKDNPVIALDALLAKCFGYFNVTDQPYVSMDYYVTSDYVQKNSTWIKSYNHNWRERITGFTRSWGKIPVIGWITHGNFYVVMTLLIGAAEVIRRRWLTLMTHIPLLLLMGVMITAPANNFERHMLPVAFVFGFVVLTYWRESLAERRIARQAQSSASTTTTLPQ
;
A
#
# COMPACT_ATOMS: atom_id res chain seq x y z
N MET A 1 -24.64 -5.97 -2.94
CA MET A 1 -23.91 -6.49 -4.12
C MET A 1 -22.41 -6.32 -3.99
N LEU A 2 -21.82 -5.10 -3.95
CA LEU A 2 -20.35 -4.89 -3.92
C LEU A 2 -19.62 -5.63 -2.79
N ALA A 3 -20.16 -5.64 -1.57
CA ALA A 3 -19.55 -6.36 -0.44
C ALA A 3 -19.54 -7.88 -0.65
N VAL A 4 -20.57 -8.44 -1.28
CA VAL A 4 -20.63 -9.87 -1.62
C VAL A 4 -19.61 -10.19 -2.72
N LEU A 5 -19.49 -9.33 -3.74
CA LEU A 5 -18.47 -9.50 -4.79
C LEU A 5 -17.06 -9.48 -4.22
N ALA A 6 -16.77 -8.59 -3.25
CA ALA A 6 -15.47 -8.59 -2.56
C ALA A 6 -15.22 -9.90 -1.81
N CYS A 7 -16.23 -10.44 -1.10
CA CYS A 7 -16.10 -11.75 -0.43
C CYS A 7 -15.90 -12.89 -1.41
N LEU A 8 -16.63 -12.90 -2.55
CA LEU A 8 -16.48 -13.91 -3.59
C LEU A 8 -15.08 -13.90 -4.20
N TRP A 9 -14.56 -12.71 -4.52
CA TRP A 9 -13.20 -12.55 -5.04
C TRP A 9 -12.14 -13.07 -4.05
N LEU A 10 -12.22 -12.65 -2.79
CA LEU A 10 -11.29 -13.11 -1.76
C LEU A 10 -11.38 -14.64 -1.52
N ALA A 11 -12.60 -15.18 -1.52
CA ALA A 11 -12.82 -16.60 -1.37
C ALA A 11 -12.26 -17.39 -2.56
N LEU A 12 -12.45 -16.90 -3.78
CA LEU A 12 -11.88 -17.48 -4.99
C LEU A 12 -10.34 -17.50 -4.90
N CYS A 13 -9.71 -16.36 -4.61
CA CYS A 13 -8.26 -16.27 -4.47
C CYS A 13 -7.71 -17.20 -3.36
N THR A 14 -8.45 -17.36 -2.25
CA THR A 14 -8.06 -18.27 -1.18
C THR A 14 -8.20 -19.75 -1.62
N ALA A 15 -9.26 -20.10 -2.35
CA ALA A 15 -9.53 -21.46 -2.78
C ALA A 15 -8.60 -21.96 -3.88
N VAL A 16 -8.15 -21.08 -4.77
CA VAL A 16 -7.21 -21.44 -5.84
C VAL A 16 -5.76 -21.50 -5.36
N GLY A 17 -5.43 -20.87 -4.23
CA GLY A 17 -4.06 -20.86 -3.68
C GLY A 17 -3.38 -22.22 -3.67
N PRO A 18 -3.99 -23.28 -3.05
CA PRO A 18 -3.40 -24.60 -3.03
C PRO A 18 -3.13 -25.22 -4.41
N LEU A 19 -3.92 -24.85 -5.44
CA LEU A 19 -3.68 -25.32 -6.81
C LEU A 19 -2.42 -24.71 -7.40
N TYR A 20 -2.13 -23.45 -7.08
CA TYR A 20 -1.00 -22.69 -7.65
C TYR A 20 0.28 -22.77 -6.82
N TRP A 21 0.27 -23.47 -5.67
CA TRP A 21 1.52 -23.80 -4.95
C TRP A 21 2.34 -24.88 -5.66
N ASP A 22 1.69 -25.67 -6.53
CA ASP A 22 2.40 -26.46 -7.56
C ASP A 22 2.73 -25.57 -8.75
N PHE A 23 3.98 -25.12 -8.83
CA PHE A 23 4.43 -24.17 -9.85
C PHE A 23 4.46 -24.75 -11.26
N GLU A 24 4.55 -26.06 -11.40
CA GLU A 24 4.67 -26.72 -12.71
C GLU A 24 3.31 -27.12 -13.27
N ASN A 25 2.46 -27.73 -12.43
CA ASN A 25 1.22 -28.36 -12.85
C ASN A 25 -0.06 -27.65 -12.37
N GLY A 26 0.09 -26.60 -11.56
CA GLY A 26 -1.03 -25.87 -11.00
C GLY A 26 -1.98 -25.33 -12.06
N THR A 27 -3.27 -25.67 -11.97
CA THR A 27 -4.32 -25.17 -12.86
C THR A 27 -5.68 -25.21 -12.19
N ILE A 28 -6.55 -24.28 -12.56
CA ILE A 28 -7.95 -24.28 -12.09
C ILE A 28 -8.72 -25.53 -12.59
N ALA A 29 -8.26 -26.17 -13.63
CA ALA A 29 -8.85 -27.42 -14.11
C ALA A 29 -8.75 -28.56 -13.09
N ASN A 30 -7.78 -28.50 -12.15
CA ASN A 30 -7.63 -29.44 -11.05
C ASN A 30 -8.53 -29.12 -9.84
N TRP A 31 -9.52 -28.23 -10.01
CA TRP A 31 -10.47 -27.88 -8.95
C TRP A 31 -11.21 -29.11 -8.43
N ASN A 32 -11.18 -29.31 -7.15
CA ASN A 32 -11.76 -30.47 -6.48
C ASN A 32 -12.63 -30.08 -5.27
N TRP A 33 -13.14 -31.06 -4.55
CA TRP A 33 -13.99 -30.85 -3.36
C TRP A 33 -13.27 -30.05 -2.25
N THR A 34 -11.97 -30.22 -2.09
CA THR A 34 -11.18 -29.46 -1.11
C THR A 34 -11.18 -27.98 -1.44
N ASN A 35 -10.99 -27.60 -2.72
CA ASN A 35 -11.06 -26.22 -3.17
C ASN A 35 -12.47 -25.64 -2.96
N THR A 36 -13.51 -26.42 -3.23
CA THR A 36 -14.91 -26.03 -2.97
C THR A 36 -15.13 -25.79 -1.48
N ALA A 37 -14.63 -26.66 -0.62
CA ALA A 37 -14.72 -26.51 0.84
C ALA A 37 -13.96 -25.25 1.32
N PHE A 38 -12.76 -24.99 0.81
CA PHE A 38 -12.00 -23.76 1.09
C PHE A 38 -12.73 -22.51 0.61
N PHE A 39 -13.35 -22.56 -0.57
CA PHE A 39 -14.14 -21.44 -1.09
C PHE A 39 -15.31 -21.12 -0.15
N VAL A 40 -16.13 -22.11 0.20
CA VAL A 40 -17.31 -21.92 1.06
C VAL A 40 -16.88 -21.45 2.46
N LEU A 41 -15.86 -22.07 3.04
CA LEU A 41 -15.36 -21.72 4.37
C LEU A 41 -14.78 -20.30 4.40
N SER A 42 -13.92 -19.95 3.46
CA SER A 42 -13.32 -18.62 3.38
C SER A 42 -14.36 -17.56 3.08
N PHE A 43 -15.32 -17.82 2.20
CA PHE A 43 -16.45 -16.92 1.96
C PHE A 43 -17.25 -16.68 3.27
N ALA A 44 -17.57 -17.72 4.01
CA ALA A 44 -18.28 -17.60 5.29
C ALA A 44 -17.47 -16.82 6.33
N ILE A 45 -16.13 -17.01 6.38
CA ILE A 45 -15.24 -16.28 7.27
C ILE A 45 -15.21 -14.78 6.88
N TYR A 46 -14.99 -14.45 5.61
CA TYR A 46 -14.93 -13.06 5.14
C TYR A 46 -16.27 -12.34 5.35
N LEU A 47 -17.39 -13.00 5.03
CA LEU A 47 -18.71 -12.45 5.28
C LEU A 47 -18.95 -12.28 6.80
N GLY A 48 -18.56 -13.23 7.62
CA GLY A 48 -18.61 -13.16 9.08
C GLY A 48 -17.83 -11.98 9.63
N LEU A 49 -16.62 -11.73 9.13
CA LEU A 49 -15.81 -10.57 9.50
C LEU A 49 -16.48 -9.24 9.15
N ILE A 50 -17.08 -9.14 7.96
CA ILE A 50 -17.85 -7.94 7.56
C ILE A 50 -19.05 -7.76 8.48
N VAL A 51 -19.80 -8.82 8.79
CA VAL A 51 -20.96 -8.75 9.71
C VAL A 51 -20.52 -8.30 11.12
N ILE A 52 -19.41 -8.83 11.63
CA ILE A 52 -18.81 -8.39 12.90
C ILE A 52 -18.48 -6.91 12.87
N MET A 53 -17.82 -6.41 11.81
CA MET A 53 -17.49 -5.01 11.65
C MET A 53 -18.75 -4.13 11.58
N VAL A 54 -19.74 -4.51 10.79
CA VAL A 54 -21.00 -3.77 10.66
C VAL A 54 -21.78 -3.73 11.97
N ARG A 55 -21.90 -4.87 12.69
CA ARG A 55 -22.53 -4.93 14.02
C ARG A 55 -21.78 -4.08 15.04
N PHE A 56 -20.45 -4.16 15.02
CA PHE A 56 -19.61 -3.29 15.83
C PHE A 56 -19.91 -1.82 15.55
N ALA A 57 -19.96 -1.40 14.30
CA ALA A 57 -20.28 -0.02 13.93
C ALA A 57 -21.68 0.41 14.36
N ALA A 58 -22.66 -0.49 14.29
CA ALA A 58 -24.05 -0.24 14.73
C ALA A 58 -24.23 -0.23 16.27
N GLY A 59 -23.19 -0.56 17.05
CA GLY A 59 -23.30 -0.68 18.51
C GLY A 59 -24.06 -1.92 18.98
N GLN A 60 -24.30 -2.87 18.08
CA GLN A 60 -24.94 -4.14 18.39
C GLN A 60 -23.96 -5.11 19.04
N ARG A 61 -24.48 -6.11 19.76
CA ARG A 61 -23.64 -7.18 20.32
C ARG A 61 -22.94 -7.95 19.19
N VAL A 62 -21.63 -8.04 19.27
CA VAL A 62 -20.79 -8.66 18.24
C VAL A 62 -20.94 -10.19 18.26
N LEU A 63 -21.06 -10.79 19.44
CA LEU A 63 -21.20 -12.23 19.61
C LEU A 63 -22.66 -12.66 19.77
N PRO A 64 -23.09 -13.81 19.18
CA PRO A 64 -24.40 -14.41 19.41
C PRO A 64 -24.61 -14.71 20.91
N ARG A 65 -25.86 -14.58 21.38
CA ARG A 65 -26.23 -14.87 22.78
C ARG A 65 -25.78 -16.25 23.27
N ALA A 66 -25.72 -17.23 22.37
CA ALA A 66 -25.27 -18.59 22.70
C ALA A 66 -23.80 -18.65 23.13
N ILE A 67 -22.91 -17.83 22.53
CA ILE A 67 -21.48 -17.79 22.85
C ILE A 67 -21.24 -16.86 24.05
N SER A 68 -21.90 -15.71 24.11
CA SER A 68 -21.78 -14.79 25.24
C SER A 68 -22.36 -15.36 26.53
N GLY A 69 -23.42 -16.17 26.44
CA GLY A 69 -24.01 -16.88 27.57
C GLY A 69 -23.12 -17.98 28.15
N ARG A 70 -22.34 -18.68 27.30
CA ARG A 70 -21.36 -19.68 27.77
C ARG A 70 -20.16 -19.02 28.46
N LEU A 71 -19.65 -17.90 27.92
CA LEU A 71 -18.55 -17.16 28.54
C LEU A 71 -18.95 -16.49 29.86
N SER A 72 -20.19 -16.00 29.97
CA SER A 72 -20.70 -15.45 31.24
C SER A 72 -20.99 -16.53 32.26
N ARG A 73 -21.50 -17.73 31.87
CA ARG A 73 -21.69 -18.88 32.76
C ARG A 73 -20.37 -19.47 33.24
N ALA A 74 -19.34 -19.56 32.37
CA ALA A 74 -18.01 -19.99 32.81
C ALA A 74 -17.39 -19.00 33.83
N GLY A 75 -17.61 -17.68 33.66
CA GLY A 75 -17.21 -16.66 34.65
C GLY A 75 -18.02 -16.72 35.95
N GLN A 76 -19.33 -17.08 35.89
CA GLN A 76 -20.18 -17.21 37.05
C GLN A 76 -20.03 -18.55 37.76
N GLN A 77 -19.71 -19.65 37.05
CA GLN A 77 -19.41 -20.93 37.71
C GLN A 77 -18.13 -20.87 38.54
N HIS A 78 -17.12 -20.11 38.11
CA HIS A 78 -15.95 -19.85 38.96
C HIS A 78 -16.25 -18.89 40.13
N SER A 79 -17.30 -18.09 40.04
CA SER A 79 -17.76 -17.22 41.15
C SER A 79 -18.68 -17.92 42.13
N ASN A 80 -19.49 -18.88 41.67
CA ASN A 80 -20.48 -19.56 42.53
C ASN A 80 -19.95 -20.84 43.21
N GLN A 81 -18.80 -21.39 42.79
CA GLN A 81 -18.10 -22.44 43.56
C GLN A 81 -17.36 -21.88 44.80
N ALA A 82 -17.39 -20.56 44.99
CA ALA A 82 -16.78 -19.87 46.18
C ALA A 82 -17.82 -19.52 47.25
N LEU A 83 -19.08 -19.99 47.17
CA LEU A 83 -20.14 -19.70 48.16
C LEU A 83 -20.79 -20.98 48.69
N GLU A 84 -20.00 -21.80 49.37
CA GLU A 84 -20.53 -22.61 50.51
C GLU A 84 -19.95 -22.06 51.82
N PRO A 85 -20.77 -21.89 52.84
CA PRO A 85 -20.34 -21.20 54.06
C PRO A 85 -19.62 -22.19 54.98
N SER A 86 -18.31 -22.26 54.89
CA SER A 86 -17.47 -22.78 55.98
C SER A 86 -16.60 -21.66 56.53
N GLN A 87 -16.74 -21.50 57.81
CA GLN A 87 -16.19 -20.51 58.73
C GLN A 87 -14.76 -20.06 58.44
N SER A 88 -14.61 -18.72 58.53
CA SER A 88 -13.38 -18.03 58.98
C SER A 88 -12.03 -18.57 58.48
N GLN A 89 -11.56 -18.02 57.37
CA GLN A 89 -10.15 -17.74 57.02
C GLN A 89 -9.92 -17.56 55.51
N SER A 90 -10.39 -16.51 54.83
CA SER A 90 -9.99 -16.24 53.46
C SER A 90 -10.28 -14.82 52.95
N VAL A 91 -10.36 -13.80 53.83
CA VAL A 91 -10.59 -12.40 53.37
C VAL A 91 -9.32 -11.77 52.78
N VAL A 92 -8.13 -12.40 52.89
CA VAL A 92 -6.88 -11.85 52.43
C VAL A 92 -6.55 -12.18 50.95
N ALA A 93 -7.05 -13.31 50.41
CA ALA A 93 -6.71 -13.77 49.09
C ALA A 93 -7.49 -13.00 47.96
N ASP A 94 -8.75 -12.66 48.18
CA ASP A 94 -9.61 -11.98 47.19
C ASP A 94 -9.26 -10.49 47.03
N SER A 95 -8.75 -9.86 48.12
CA SER A 95 -8.26 -8.47 48.06
C SER A 95 -6.98 -8.32 47.23
N ASN A 96 -6.18 -9.37 47.10
CA ASN A 96 -4.93 -9.36 46.33
C ASN A 96 -5.16 -9.57 44.83
N VAL A 97 -6.14 -10.36 44.44
CA VAL A 97 -6.50 -10.52 43.01
C VAL A 97 -7.18 -9.26 42.47
N SER A 98 -8.11 -8.67 43.23
CA SER A 98 -8.73 -7.40 42.87
C SER A 98 -7.71 -6.23 42.84
N LYS A 99 -6.77 -6.18 43.78
CA LYS A 99 -5.67 -5.20 43.78
C LYS A 99 -4.69 -5.41 42.63
N ARG A 100 -4.40 -6.66 42.21
CA ARG A 100 -3.55 -6.96 41.05
C ARG A 100 -4.20 -6.53 39.75
N HIS A 101 -5.51 -6.75 39.56
CA HIS A 101 -6.25 -6.28 38.37
C HIS A 101 -6.36 -4.74 38.35
N ALA A 102 -6.61 -4.10 39.45
CA ALA A 102 -6.63 -2.63 39.58
C ALA A 102 -5.25 -1.99 39.30
N THR A 103 -4.16 -2.63 39.76
CA THR A 103 -2.79 -2.17 39.52
C THR A 103 -2.37 -2.37 38.05
N ALA A 104 -2.75 -3.49 37.42
CA ALA A 104 -2.48 -3.72 35.98
C ALA A 104 -3.23 -2.71 35.10
N ALA A 105 -4.54 -2.49 35.33
CA ALA A 105 -5.33 -1.50 34.61
C ALA A 105 -4.77 -0.07 34.75
N SER A 106 -4.28 0.28 35.94
CA SER A 106 -3.65 1.58 36.22
C SER A 106 -2.31 1.74 35.49
N ARG A 107 -1.48 0.68 35.42
CA ARG A 107 -0.22 0.66 34.65
C ARG A 107 -0.45 0.83 33.17
N PHE A 108 -1.44 0.12 32.58
CA PHE A 108 -1.80 0.28 31.16
C PHE A 108 -2.35 1.68 30.86
N ALA A 109 -3.14 2.27 31.77
CA ALA A 109 -3.61 3.64 31.62
C ALA A 109 -2.47 4.65 31.68
N THR A 110 -1.48 4.42 32.55
CA THR A 110 -0.28 5.27 32.68
C THR A 110 0.60 5.17 31.45
N LEU A 111 0.86 3.96 30.94
CA LEU A 111 1.59 3.74 29.69
C LEU A 111 0.88 4.43 28.51
N GLY A 112 -0.44 4.29 28.41
CA GLY A 112 -1.24 4.95 27.38
C GLY A 112 -1.13 6.49 27.43
N ARG A 113 -1.10 7.07 28.63
CA ARG A 113 -0.88 8.52 28.82
C ARG A 113 0.52 8.94 28.42
N TRP A 114 1.53 8.15 28.76
CA TRP A 114 2.92 8.40 28.38
C TRP A 114 3.10 8.38 26.87
N ILE A 115 2.60 7.36 26.19
CA ILE A 115 2.61 7.26 24.72
C ILE A 115 1.92 8.47 24.10
N THR A 116 0.74 8.86 24.60
CA THR A 116 0.01 10.01 24.08
C THR A 116 0.79 11.31 24.25
N ARG A 117 1.45 11.53 25.39
CA ARG A 117 2.32 12.70 25.64
C ARG A 117 3.56 12.69 24.75
N GLY A 118 4.16 11.52 24.52
CA GLY A 118 5.33 11.34 23.65
C GLY A 118 5.05 11.47 22.16
N THR A 119 3.75 11.49 21.72
CA THR A 119 3.36 11.49 20.32
C THR A 119 2.33 12.58 19.96
N ASN A 120 2.14 13.57 20.82
CA ASN A 120 1.12 14.60 20.67
C ASN A 120 1.48 15.75 19.73
N ARG A 121 2.70 15.75 19.15
CA ARG A 121 3.20 16.76 18.23
C ARG A 121 3.99 16.11 17.09
N PHE A 122 4.02 16.76 15.94
CA PHE A 122 4.76 16.29 14.75
C PHE A 122 6.23 15.96 15.08
N TRP A 123 6.98 16.87 15.67
CA TRP A 123 8.40 16.67 15.94
C TRP A 123 8.70 15.51 16.90
N LYS A 124 7.78 15.24 17.87
CA LYS A 124 7.91 14.08 18.76
C LYS A 124 7.71 12.76 18.01
N LEU A 125 6.73 12.72 17.10
CA LEU A 125 6.53 11.57 16.19
C LEU A 125 7.74 11.38 15.29
N ALA A 126 8.26 12.45 14.70
CA ALA A 126 9.48 12.40 13.89
C ALA A 126 10.68 11.86 14.68
N LEU A 127 10.85 12.30 15.93
CA LEU A 127 11.91 11.80 16.79
C LEU A 127 11.73 10.31 17.13
N VAL A 128 10.51 9.86 17.41
CA VAL A 128 10.21 8.44 17.67
C VAL A 128 10.54 7.58 16.46
N PHE A 129 10.13 7.99 15.25
CA PHE A 129 10.46 7.26 14.02
C PHE A 129 11.96 7.29 13.73
N PHE A 130 12.60 8.44 13.88
CA PHE A 130 14.04 8.60 13.62
C PHE A 130 14.87 7.69 14.54
N ILE A 131 14.64 7.75 15.84
CA ILE A 131 15.37 6.91 16.82
C ILE A 131 15.03 5.43 16.59
N GLY A 132 13.74 5.12 16.37
CA GLY A 132 13.29 3.75 16.17
C GLY A 132 13.85 3.08 14.91
N TRP A 133 14.12 3.84 13.85
CA TRP A 133 14.70 3.33 12.60
C TRP A 133 16.21 3.54 12.47
N LEU A 134 16.86 4.30 13.35
CA LEU A 134 18.28 4.63 13.24
C LEU A 134 19.19 3.39 13.14
N TRP A 135 18.79 2.30 13.80
CA TRP A 135 19.53 1.03 13.73
C TRP A 135 19.55 0.43 12.31
N VAL A 136 18.54 0.70 11.49
CA VAL A 136 18.41 0.09 10.16
C VAL A 136 19.54 0.53 9.23
N PRO A 137 19.71 1.84 8.91
CA PRO A 137 20.83 2.27 8.07
C PRO A 137 22.20 2.10 8.74
N THR A 138 22.29 2.10 10.07
CA THR A 138 23.58 1.92 10.76
C THR A 138 24.05 0.46 10.79
N THR A 139 23.16 -0.51 10.68
CA THR A 139 23.51 -1.94 10.72
C THR A 139 23.37 -2.63 9.37
N LEU A 140 22.48 -2.17 8.49
CA LEU A 140 22.19 -2.75 7.18
C LEU A 140 22.64 -1.86 6.01
N LEU A 141 22.99 -0.60 6.25
CA LEU A 141 23.38 0.44 5.29
C LEU A 141 22.30 0.71 4.23
N ALA A 142 22.22 -0.14 3.22
CA ALA A 142 21.28 -0.04 2.12
C ALA A 142 20.84 -1.43 1.66
N ALA A 143 19.69 -1.47 1.00
CA ALA A 143 19.12 -2.64 0.33
C ALA A 143 18.70 -2.23 -1.08
N PHE A 144 18.88 -3.08 -2.10
CA PHE A 144 18.52 -2.75 -3.46
C PHE A 144 18.35 -3.99 -4.37
N GLY A 145 17.71 -3.78 -5.52
CA GLY A 145 17.47 -4.78 -6.55
C GLY A 145 17.91 -4.29 -7.93
N ALA A 146 17.29 -4.81 -8.99
CA ALA A 146 17.60 -4.49 -10.38
C ALA A 146 17.45 -3.01 -10.71
N ASP A 147 16.38 -2.37 -10.20
CA ASP A 147 15.99 -1.02 -10.60
C ASP A 147 17.14 0.00 -10.49
N ILE A 148 17.79 0.07 -9.32
CA ILE A 148 18.89 1.03 -9.08
C ILE A 148 20.11 0.75 -9.95
N ARG A 149 20.44 -0.54 -10.18
CA ARG A 149 21.53 -0.94 -11.06
C ARG A 149 21.31 -0.40 -12.47
N SER A 150 20.12 -0.60 -13.00
CA SER A 150 19.75 -0.16 -14.34
C SER A 150 19.81 1.36 -14.47
N GLN A 151 19.22 2.08 -13.52
CA GLN A 151 19.24 3.55 -13.51
C GLN A 151 20.66 4.15 -13.41
N ILE A 152 21.53 3.56 -12.58
CA ILE A 152 22.94 3.99 -12.50
C ILE A 152 23.67 3.76 -13.84
N ARG A 153 23.41 2.64 -14.52
CA ARG A 153 24.04 2.34 -15.82
C ARG A 153 23.55 3.28 -16.91
N GLU A 154 22.24 3.45 -17.04
CA GLU A 154 21.66 4.40 -18.00
C GLU A 154 22.25 5.81 -17.85
N PHE A 155 22.27 6.32 -16.63
CA PHE A 155 22.85 7.64 -16.36
C PHE A 155 24.34 7.68 -16.67
N SER A 156 25.10 6.65 -16.30
CA SER A 156 26.55 6.63 -16.56
C SER A 156 26.87 6.67 -18.05
N TRP A 157 26.08 5.96 -18.87
CA TRP A 157 26.24 5.97 -20.32
C TRP A 157 25.83 7.31 -20.93
N ALA A 158 24.72 7.86 -20.48
CA ALA A 158 24.30 9.21 -20.90
C ALA A 158 25.33 10.27 -20.52
N TRP A 159 25.89 10.22 -19.33
CA TRP A 159 26.94 11.11 -18.88
C TRP A 159 28.21 11.00 -19.75
N ASN A 160 28.66 9.78 -20.06
CA ASN A 160 29.81 9.58 -20.94
C ASN A 160 29.54 10.17 -22.34
N GLN A 161 28.34 9.98 -22.89
CA GLN A 161 27.93 10.56 -24.15
C GLN A 161 27.98 12.09 -24.13
N TRP A 162 27.39 12.70 -23.10
CA TRP A 162 27.34 14.17 -22.99
C TRP A 162 28.71 14.82 -22.76
N THR A 163 29.62 14.10 -22.15
CA THR A 163 30.97 14.59 -21.84
C THR A 163 32.04 14.17 -22.85
N GLY A 164 31.65 13.40 -23.87
CA GLY A 164 32.59 12.90 -24.88
C GLY A 164 33.55 11.81 -24.36
N LEU A 165 33.25 11.20 -23.20
CA LEU A 165 34.05 10.11 -22.67
C LEU A 165 33.75 8.81 -23.44
N GLN A 166 34.79 7.95 -23.52
CA GLN A 166 34.65 6.68 -24.20
C GLN A 166 33.64 5.79 -23.47
N GLN A 167 32.68 5.24 -24.24
CA GLN A 167 31.75 4.27 -23.73
C GLN A 167 32.41 2.92 -23.51
N PRO A 168 32.08 2.18 -22.44
CA PRO A 168 32.44 0.77 -22.35
C PRO A 168 31.86 0.02 -23.57
N TYR A 169 32.62 -0.89 -24.15
CA TYR A 169 32.14 -1.70 -25.25
C TYR A 169 30.95 -2.56 -24.85
N ILE A 170 29.85 -2.39 -25.57
CA ILE A 170 28.60 -3.15 -25.38
C ILE A 170 28.18 -3.80 -26.71
N GLY A 171 29.06 -3.87 -27.67
CA GLY A 171 28.85 -4.46 -28.97
C GLY A 171 27.81 -3.68 -29.80
N PHE A 172 26.91 -4.42 -30.44
CA PHE A 172 25.87 -3.85 -31.31
C PHE A 172 24.93 -2.86 -30.57
N PHE A 173 24.82 -2.95 -29.26
CA PHE A 173 23.90 -2.15 -28.44
C PHE A 173 24.56 -0.93 -27.79
N SER A 174 25.67 -0.45 -28.34
CA SER A 174 26.46 0.62 -27.75
C SER A 174 25.73 1.97 -27.63
N PHE A 175 24.66 2.18 -28.35
CA PHE A 175 23.89 3.44 -28.34
C PHE A 175 22.50 3.33 -27.71
N VAL A 176 22.09 2.13 -27.26
CA VAL A 176 20.82 1.90 -26.57
C VAL A 176 21.07 0.94 -25.41
N PRO A 177 20.49 1.13 -24.21
CA PRO A 177 20.72 0.27 -23.05
C PRO A 177 20.02 -1.09 -23.15
N MET A 178 20.27 -1.81 -24.23
CA MET A 178 19.58 -3.05 -24.61
C MET A 178 19.97 -4.24 -23.75
N ASP A 179 21.09 -4.18 -23.08
CA ASP A 179 21.50 -5.16 -22.09
C ASP A 179 20.76 -5.02 -20.76
N ILE A 180 19.98 -3.93 -20.61
CA ILE A 180 19.15 -3.65 -19.43
C ILE A 180 17.68 -3.88 -19.76
N TYR A 181 17.18 -3.26 -20.85
CA TYR A 181 15.78 -3.34 -21.27
C TYR A 181 15.70 -3.43 -22.79
N PRO A 182 15.19 -4.54 -23.36
CA PRO A 182 14.78 -4.60 -24.76
C PRO A 182 13.72 -3.53 -25.04
N THR A 183 13.94 -2.72 -26.03
CA THR A 183 13.01 -1.66 -26.46
C THR A 183 12.75 -1.82 -27.94
N ALA A 184 11.47 -1.75 -28.35
CA ALA A 184 11.08 -1.86 -29.74
C ALA A 184 11.85 -0.86 -30.61
N HIS A 185 12.44 -1.34 -31.71
CA HIS A 185 13.36 -0.54 -32.54
C HIS A 185 12.70 0.73 -33.14
N TYR A 186 11.39 0.68 -33.42
CA TYR A 186 10.66 1.85 -33.90
C TYR A 186 10.60 3.01 -32.89
N MET A 187 10.92 2.74 -31.63
CA MET A 187 11.00 3.76 -30.57
C MET A 187 12.38 4.40 -30.47
N TRP A 188 13.37 3.93 -31.24
CA TRP A 188 14.70 4.47 -31.20
C TRP A 188 14.73 5.84 -31.90
N PRO A 189 15.24 6.89 -31.23
CA PRO A 189 15.40 8.18 -31.86
C PRO A 189 16.49 8.13 -32.95
N PRO A 190 16.43 9.05 -33.96
CA PRO A 190 17.47 9.15 -34.98
C PRO A 190 18.86 9.38 -34.40
N ASP A 191 18.94 10.22 -33.37
CA ASP A 191 20.17 10.44 -32.60
C ASP A 191 20.23 9.48 -31.43
N SER A 192 21.41 8.93 -31.17
CA SER A 192 21.62 7.98 -30.09
C SER A 192 21.41 8.64 -28.72
N THR A 193 20.70 7.93 -27.83
CA THR A 193 20.52 8.31 -26.42
C THR A 193 20.55 7.07 -25.54
N TYR A 194 20.96 7.23 -24.29
CA TYR A 194 21.01 6.14 -23.31
C TYR A 194 19.93 6.25 -22.24
N LEU A 195 19.22 7.36 -22.17
CA LEU A 195 18.14 7.52 -21.21
C LEU A 195 16.83 6.97 -21.76
N THR A 196 16.14 6.22 -20.91
CA THR A 196 14.82 5.68 -21.19
C THR A 196 13.81 6.13 -20.16
N ASP A 197 12.52 6.12 -20.52
CA ASP A 197 11.42 6.20 -19.55
C ASP A 197 10.96 4.81 -19.08
N GLN A 198 11.82 3.81 -19.09
CA GLN A 198 11.52 2.49 -18.50
C GLN A 198 11.32 2.61 -16.99
N HIS A 199 12.26 3.22 -16.29
CA HIS A 199 12.05 3.87 -15.01
C HIS A 199 11.82 5.37 -15.23
N ASN A 200 11.14 6.06 -14.30
CA ASN A 200 10.99 7.50 -14.48
C ASN A 200 12.35 8.18 -14.62
N VAL A 201 12.56 8.90 -15.72
CA VAL A 201 13.85 9.51 -16.08
C VAL A 201 14.37 10.48 -15.01
N VAL A 202 13.47 11.18 -14.28
CA VAL A 202 13.88 12.09 -13.18
C VAL A 202 14.58 11.32 -12.06
N LEU A 203 14.06 10.14 -11.69
CA LEU A 203 14.73 9.28 -10.70
C LEU A 203 16.01 8.68 -11.26
N THR A 204 16.03 8.29 -12.53
CA THR A 204 17.24 7.77 -13.19
C THR A 204 18.37 8.78 -13.15
N VAL A 205 18.09 10.03 -13.49
CA VAL A 205 19.08 11.12 -13.42
C VAL A 205 19.51 11.39 -11.97
N PHE A 206 18.56 11.46 -11.04
CA PHE A 206 18.88 11.75 -9.64
C PHE A 206 19.72 10.64 -9.00
N TYR A 207 19.29 9.38 -9.10
CA TYR A 207 20.01 8.25 -8.51
C TYR A 207 21.35 8.03 -9.21
N GLY A 208 21.37 8.13 -10.53
CA GLY A 208 22.58 7.99 -11.31
C GLY A 208 23.62 9.07 -11.02
N ALA A 209 23.21 10.33 -10.90
CA ALA A 209 24.11 11.43 -10.55
C ALA A 209 24.74 11.26 -9.17
N VAL A 210 23.96 10.87 -8.15
CA VAL A 210 24.47 10.61 -6.78
C VAL A 210 25.48 9.46 -6.80
N ALA A 211 25.19 8.37 -7.50
CA ALA A 211 26.08 7.24 -7.63
C ALA A 211 27.34 7.58 -8.43
N ALA A 212 27.23 8.32 -9.52
CA ALA A 212 28.37 8.77 -10.33
C ALA A 212 29.30 9.70 -9.53
N PHE A 213 28.75 10.63 -8.79
CA PHE A 213 29.51 11.50 -7.89
C PHE A 213 30.23 10.71 -6.80
N SER A 214 29.54 9.74 -6.19
CA SER A 214 30.17 8.83 -5.24
C SER A 214 31.37 8.09 -5.85
N ARG A 215 31.18 7.53 -7.05
CA ARG A 215 32.25 6.81 -7.76
C ARG A 215 33.43 7.71 -8.11
N TYR A 216 33.18 8.93 -8.51
CA TYR A 216 34.22 9.92 -8.76
C TYR A 216 35.07 10.19 -7.51
N LEU A 217 34.44 10.32 -6.34
CA LEU A 217 35.13 10.62 -5.08
C LEU A 217 35.79 9.40 -4.42
N THR A 218 35.17 8.23 -4.51
CA THR A 218 35.54 7.05 -3.68
C THR A 218 35.94 5.82 -4.49
N GLY A 219 35.84 5.86 -5.82
CA GLY A 219 36.02 4.71 -6.69
C GLY A 219 34.84 3.72 -6.68
N SER A 220 33.77 3.98 -5.90
CA SER A 220 32.64 3.07 -5.74
C SER A 220 31.29 3.80 -5.74
N ASN A 221 30.23 3.13 -6.22
CA ASN A 221 28.86 3.63 -6.12
C ASN A 221 28.30 3.51 -4.68
N ASP A 222 28.91 2.70 -3.83
CA ASP A 222 28.31 2.26 -2.56
C ASP A 222 28.03 3.41 -1.59
N ALA A 223 28.93 4.39 -1.47
CA ALA A 223 28.72 5.54 -0.61
C ALA A 223 27.52 6.38 -1.08
N GLY A 224 27.34 6.55 -2.39
CA GLY A 224 26.16 7.19 -2.98
C GLY A 224 24.86 6.42 -2.71
N ILE A 225 24.89 5.10 -2.84
CA ILE A 225 23.73 4.23 -2.56
C ILE A 225 23.37 4.31 -1.07
N VAL A 226 24.34 4.32 -0.16
CA VAL A 226 24.11 4.49 1.29
C VAL A 226 23.52 5.88 1.60
N ALA A 227 24.04 6.92 0.95
CA ALA A 227 23.49 8.29 1.11
C ALA A 227 22.05 8.38 0.62
N LEU A 228 21.72 7.75 -0.51
CA LEU A 228 20.34 7.65 -1.01
C LEU A 228 19.43 6.90 -0.02
N ALA A 229 19.91 5.77 0.56
CA ALA A 229 19.16 5.00 1.55
C ALA A 229 18.92 5.81 2.83
N ALA A 230 19.91 6.54 3.33
CA ALA A 230 19.76 7.44 4.46
C ALA A 230 18.76 8.57 4.16
N GLY A 231 18.84 9.16 2.97
CA GLY A 231 17.88 10.17 2.50
C GLY A 231 16.44 9.64 2.41
N GLN A 232 16.27 8.43 1.89
CA GLN A 232 14.95 7.76 1.85
C GLN A 232 14.41 7.49 3.25
N MET A 233 15.26 7.05 4.21
CA MET A 233 14.83 6.87 5.59
C MET A 233 14.38 8.20 6.22
N LEU A 234 15.11 9.29 6.00
CA LEU A 234 14.72 10.62 6.50
C LEU A 234 13.39 11.09 5.89
N LEU A 235 13.18 10.85 4.60
CA LEU A 235 11.89 11.09 3.94
C LEU A 235 10.78 10.24 4.56
N ALA A 236 11.04 8.96 4.82
CA ALA A 236 10.10 8.04 5.47
C ALA A 236 9.71 8.54 6.87
N VAL A 237 10.68 8.97 7.68
CA VAL A 237 10.45 9.60 9.00
C VAL A 237 9.51 10.79 8.87
N PHE A 238 9.79 11.69 7.93
CA PHE A 238 8.97 12.87 7.70
C PHE A 238 7.55 12.50 7.25
N CYS A 239 7.40 11.65 6.25
CA CYS A 239 6.12 11.24 5.67
C CYS A 239 5.24 10.54 6.71
N CYS A 240 5.79 9.57 7.45
CA CYS A 240 5.07 8.83 8.47
C CYS A 240 4.70 9.71 9.66
N ALA A 241 5.60 10.59 10.13
CA ALA A 241 5.32 11.52 11.20
C ALA A 241 4.25 12.55 10.81
N ALA A 242 4.31 13.10 9.60
CA ALA A 242 3.33 14.06 9.09
C ALA A 242 1.92 13.45 8.99
N THR A 243 1.83 12.20 8.54
CA THR A 243 0.56 11.48 8.43
C THR A 243 0.06 11.04 9.78
N ALA A 244 0.90 10.44 10.61
CA ALA A 244 0.54 10.07 11.98
C ALA A 244 0.06 11.29 12.78
N ASN A 245 0.70 12.45 12.65
CA ASN A 245 0.24 13.68 13.30
C ASN A 245 -1.17 14.09 12.85
N ARG A 246 -1.49 13.95 11.55
CA ARG A 246 -2.83 14.24 11.02
C ARG A 246 -3.90 13.29 11.56
N PHE A 247 -3.63 12.01 11.56
CA PHE A 247 -4.58 11.01 12.05
C PHE A 247 -4.67 10.97 13.58
N LEU A 248 -3.57 11.08 14.31
CA LEU A 248 -3.55 10.93 15.76
C LEU A 248 -3.93 12.22 16.49
N ASN A 249 -3.50 13.38 15.99
CA ASN A 249 -3.59 14.67 16.67
C ASN A 249 -4.57 15.67 16.06
N ARG A 250 -4.95 15.50 14.75
CA ARG A 250 -5.88 16.39 14.02
C ARG A 250 -5.58 17.89 14.24
N PRO A 251 -4.38 18.38 13.88
CA PRO A 251 -3.93 19.73 14.21
C PRO A 251 -4.84 20.87 13.72
N TRP A 252 -5.57 20.66 12.62
CA TRP A 252 -6.51 21.65 12.07
C TRP A 252 -7.74 21.92 12.95
N MET A 253 -8.08 21.02 13.89
CA MET A 253 -9.22 21.20 14.79
C MET A 253 -8.92 22.13 15.97
N GLY A 254 -7.66 22.23 16.40
CA GLY A 254 -7.22 23.14 17.47
C GLY A 254 -7.24 24.62 17.06
N VAL A 255 -7.01 24.91 15.77
CA VAL A 255 -7.04 26.29 15.24
C VAL A 255 -8.45 26.86 15.26
N ALA A 256 -9.47 26.02 15.04
CA ALA A 256 -10.89 26.45 15.07
C ALA A 256 -11.36 26.85 16.48
N GLN A 257 -10.79 26.31 17.56
CA GLN A 257 -11.10 26.70 18.93
C GLN A 257 -10.43 28.05 19.30
N SER A 258 -9.21 28.27 18.90
CA SER A 258 -8.47 29.49 19.21
C SER A 258 -9.04 30.76 18.52
N THR A 259 -9.66 30.62 17.35
CA THR A 259 -10.31 31.75 16.66
C THR A 259 -11.68 32.10 17.29
N LYS A 260 -12.34 31.15 17.94
CA LYS A 260 -13.62 31.41 18.64
C LYS A 260 -13.41 32.16 19.95
N ASP A 261 -12.32 31.88 20.67
CA ASP A 261 -11.98 32.56 21.92
C ASP A 261 -11.51 34.01 21.73
N LYS A 262 -11.03 34.36 20.54
CA LYS A 262 -10.57 35.73 20.22
C LYS A 262 -11.68 36.72 19.80
N ASN A 263 -12.84 36.19 19.37
CA ASN A 263 -13.98 37.01 18.93
C ASN A 263 -15.19 37.01 19.91
N GLY A 264 -15.05 36.35 21.06
CA GLY A 264 -16.11 36.26 22.06
C GLY A 264 -15.95 37.26 23.19
N SER A 265 -16.43 38.48 23.02
CA SER A 265 -16.71 39.40 24.13
C SER A 265 -17.72 38.77 25.08
N SER A 266 -17.29 38.65 26.32
CA SER A 266 -18.07 38.12 27.45
C SER A 266 -19.28 38.98 27.81
N THR A 267 -20.47 38.42 27.72
CA THR A 267 -21.58 38.80 28.62
C THR A 267 -22.56 37.64 28.69
N GLY A 268 -22.77 37.07 29.86
CA GLY A 268 -23.86 36.14 30.15
C GLY A 268 -23.49 34.95 31.01
N ASN A 269 -23.69 35.07 32.33
CA ASN A 269 -23.71 33.97 33.30
C ASN A 269 -24.80 32.95 32.91
N VAL A 270 -24.38 31.83 32.28
CA VAL A 270 -25.23 30.64 32.14
C VAL A 270 -24.47 29.46 32.67
N SER A 271 -25.10 28.71 33.58
CA SER A 271 -24.62 27.62 34.41
C SER A 271 -23.46 26.81 33.77
N SER A 272 -22.25 26.99 34.35
CA SER A 272 -20.95 26.56 33.82
C SER A 272 -20.76 25.04 33.71
N THR A 273 -21.59 24.23 34.34
CA THR A 273 -21.44 22.77 34.40
C THR A 273 -22.00 22.03 33.19
N THR A 274 -23.12 22.50 32.61
CA THR A 274 -23.76 21.86 31.45
C THR A 274 -23.03 22.24 30.15
N SER A 275 -22.60 23.50 30.02
CA SER A 275 -21.83 23.98 28.87
C SER A 275 -20.43 23.38 28.81
N ALA A 276 -19.77 23.17 29.94
CA ALA A 276 -18.48 22.49 30.01
C ALA A 276 -18.57 21.00 29.66
N ARG A 277 -19.66 20.31 30.05
CA ARG A 277 -19.92 18.91 29.62
C ARG A 277 -20.20 18.81 28.13
N ILE A 278 -21.02 19.69 27.56
CA ILE A 278 -21.31 19.72 26.12
C ILE A 278 -20.04 20.05 25.30
N ALA A 279 -19.20 20.96 25.80
CA ALA A 279 -17.91 21.30 25.17
C ALA A 279 -16.89 20.16 25.30
N GLN A 280 -16.90 19.40 26.39
CA GLN A 280 -16.02 18.24 26.61
C GLN A 280 -16.45 17.02 25.77
N ASP A 281 -17.76 16.85 25.53
CA ASP A 281 -18.28 15.81 24.62
C ASP A 281 -18.11 16.15 23.14
N ALA A 282 -18.00 17.43 22.80
CA ALA A 282 -17.70 17.92 21.44
C ALA A 282 -16.18 18.00 21.15
N ALA A 283 -15.32 17.78 22.13
CA ALA A 283 -13.88 17.80 21.92
C ALA A 283 -13.47 16.74 20.90
N PRO A 284 -12.63 17.09 19.90
CA PRO A 284 -12.19 16.15 18.87
C PRO A 284 -11.49 14.98 19.54
N GLN A 285 -12.01 13.75 19.30
CA GLN A 285 -11.42 12.56 19.90
C GLN A 285 -10.02 12.33 19.32
N LEU A 286 -9.02 12.71 20.07
CA LEU A 286 -7.64 12.33 19.83
C LEU A 286 -7.50 10.81 19.91
N ALA A 287 -6.57 10.23 19.14
CA ALA A 287 -6.32 8.80 19.22
C ALA A 287 -5.79 8.46 20.64
N GLY A 288 -6.38 7.43 21.24
CA GLY A 288 -5.94 6.91 22.53
C GLY A 288 -4.57 6.22 22.45
N GLY A 289 -3.92 6.03 23.59
CA GLY A 289 -2.58 5.44 23.66
C GLY A 289 -2.45 4.06 22.99
N ARG A 290 -3.49 3.21 23.04
CA ARG A 290 -3.50 1.89 22.36
C ARG A 290 -3.41 2.01 20.85
N ALA A 291 -4.22 2.87 20.24
CA ALA A 291 -4.20 3.05 18.78
C ALA A 291 -2.86 3.64 18.32
N ARG A 292 -2.29 4.58 19.10
CA ARG A 292 -0.96 5.14 18.86
C ARG A 292 0.12 4.06 18.93
N PHE A 293 0.08 3.23 19.97
CA PHE A 293 1.02 2.12 20.13
C PHE A 293 0.99 1.15 18.95
N LEU A 294 -0.20 0.69 18.52
CA LEU A 294 -0.34 -0.27 17.42
C LEU A 294 0.18 0.30 16.09
N ILE A 295 -0.13 1.56 15.79
CA ILE A 295 0.37 2.21 14.55
C ILE A 295 1.88 2.36 14.61
N LEU A 296 2.46 2.79 15.74
CA LEU A 296 3.90 2.91 15.88
C LEU A 296 4.59 1.54 15.86
N ALA A 297 4.03 0.53 16.52
CA ALA A 297 4.57 -0.83 16.53
C ALA A 297 4.62 -1.42 15.11
N PHE A 298 3.59 -1.19 14.28
CA PHE A 298 3.63 -1.57 12.87
C PHE A 298 4.83 -0.94 12.15
N PHE A 299 4.98 0.37 12.19
CA PHE A 299 6.05 1.04 11.47
C PHE A 299 7.45 0.70 12.00
N LEU A 300 7.61 0.51 13.30
CA LEU A 300 8.91 0.28 13.92
C LEU A 300 9.34 -1.18 13.95
N CYS A 301 8.40 -2.13 13.87
CA CYS A 301 8.69 -3.56 14.05
C CYS A 301 8.30 -4.42 12.85
N CYS A 302 7.35 -4.00 12.00
CA CYS A 302 6.95 -4.81 10.85
C CYS A 302 8.04 -4.79 9.76
N PRO A 303 8.51 -5.96 9.30
CA PRO A 303 9.57 -6.05 8.28
C PRO A 303 9.26 -5.27 7.00
N LEU A 304 8.01 -5.23 6.56
CA LEU A 304 7.56 -4.43 5.41
C LEU A 304 7.97 -2.96 5.53
N ALA A 305 7.70 -2.34 6.69
CA ALA A 305 7.98 -0.93 6.92
C ALA A 305 9.48 -0.71 7.19
N VAL A 306 10.10 -1.57 7.98
CA VAL A 306 11.50 -1.46 8.41
C VAL A 306 12.44 -1.56 7.20
N PHE A 307 12.33 -2.61 6.39
CA PHE A 307 13.21 -2.79 5.23
C PHE A 307 12.92 -1.79 4.11
N ALA A 308 11.67 -1.34 3.95
CA ALA A 308 11.34 -0.30 2.99
C ALA A 308 12.10 1.00 3.24
N THR A 309 12.49 1.31 4.50
CA THR A 309 13.23 2.56 4.81
C THR A 309 14.56 2.68 4.10
N ILE A 310 15.24 1.56 3.82
CA ILE A 310 16.57 1.50 3.19
C ILE A 310 16.58 0.84 1.81
N SER A 311 15.45 0.32 1.36
CA SER A 311 15.36 -0.35 0.04
C SER A 311 15.25 0.67 -1.07
N ILE A 312 16.35 0.87 -1.80
CA ILE A 312 16.41 1.83 -2.91
C ILE A 312 15.79 1.20 -4.15
N THR A 313 14.48 1.31 -4.22
CA THR A 313 13.66 1.04 -5.40
C THR A 313 12.54 2.07 -5.47
N LYS A 314 11.93 2.22 -6.65
CA LYS A 314 10.83 3.18 -6.85
C LYS A 314 9.61 2.94 -5.94
N SER A 315 9.33 1.70 -5.57
CA SER A 315 8.10 1.34 -4.83
C SER A 315 8.08 1.79 -3.36
N PRO A 316 9.14 1.64 -2.54
CA PRO A 316 9.19 2.25 -1.21
C PRO A 316 9.10 3.77 -1.24
N LEU A 317 9.77 4.43 -2.18
CA LEU A 317 9.67 5.88 -2.35
C LEU A 317 8.22 6.31 -2.65
N PHE A 318 7.55 5.60 -3.57
CA PHE A 318 6.14 5.78 -3.83
C PHE A 318 5.29 5.56 -2.57
N ALA A 319 5.52 4.47 -1.84
CA ALA A 319 4.72 4.13 -0.66
C ALA A 319 4.80 5.20 0.44
N PHE A 320 5.99 5.73 0.74
CA PHE A 320 6.15 6.80 1.73
C PHE A 320 5.53 8.11 1.26
N SER A 321 5.69 8.48 -0.01
CA SER A 321 5.05 9.67 -0.57
C SER A 321 3.52 9.53 -0.62
N PHE A 322 3.01 8.33 -0.92
CA PHE A 322 1.58 8.02 -0.86
C PHE A 322 1.03 8.15 0.57
N VAL A 323 1.74 7.64 1.58
CA VAL A 323 1.35 7.83 3.00
C VAL A 323 1.22 9.32 3.32
N TRP A 324 2.19 10.13 2.92
CA TRP A 324 2.17 11.57 3.14
C TRP A 324 0.99 12.24 2.42
N TRP A 325 0.79 11.93 1.15
CA TRP A 325 -0.33 12.38 0.34
C TRP A 325 -1.68 11.95 0.96
N PHE A 326 -1.79 10.70 1.40
CA PHE A 326 -2.99 10.14 2.03
C PHE A 326 -3.37 10.86 3.32
N GLY A 327 -2.38 11.27 4.11
CA GLY A 327 -2.61 12.09 5.32
C GLY A 327 -3.24 13.44 5.00
N ILE A 328 -2.81 14.10 3.92
CA ILE A 328 -3.37 15.38 3.47
C ILE A 328 -4.75 15.18 2.86
N TRP A 329 -4.92 14.10 2.09
CA TRP A 329 -6.21 13.70 1.54
C TRP A 329 -7.25 13.48 2.63
N TYR A 330 -6.86 12.81 3.72
CA TYR A 330 -7.71 12.66 4.92
C TYR A 330 -8.07 14.02 5.53
N GLU A 331 -7.12 14.93 5.70
CA GLU A 331 -7.38 16.30 6.19
C GLU A 331 -8.42 17.00 5.31
N LEU A 332 -8.30 16.91 3.99
CA LEU A 332 -9.26 17.45 3.03
C LEU A 332 -10.65 16.83 3.19
N THR A 333 -10.76 15.50 3.22
CA THR A 333 -12.05 14.80 3.32
C THR A 333 -12.78 15.11 4.61
N GLN A 334 -12.07 15.35 5.71
CA GLN A 334 -12.67 15.72 6.99
C GLN A 334 -13.29 17.15 6.97
N THR A 335 -12.91 17.97 6.01
CA THR A 335 -13.34 19.37 5.89
C THR A 335 -14.28 19.62 4.70
N TRP A 336 -14.68 18.59 3.94
CA TRP A 336 -15.56 18.71 2.76
C TRP A 336 -17.02 19.03 3.07
N LYS A 337 -17.51 18.80 4.30
CA LYS A 337 -18.94 18.87 4.58
C LYS A 337 -19.45 20.31 4.63
N PRO A 338 -20.58 20.59 3.94
CA PRO A 338 -21.30 21.85 4.09
C PRO A 338 -21.87 21.97 5.52
N GLU A 339 -21.92 23.19 6.01
CA GLU A 339 -22.64 23.58 7.20
C GLU A 339 -24.09 23.04 7.13
N GLY A 340 -24.52 22.29 8.13
CA GLY A 340 -25.92 21.91 8.30
C GLY A 340 -26.24 20.41 8.32
N LYS A 341 -25.35 19.50 7.90
CA LYS A 341 -25.64 18.05 7.92
C LYS A 341 -24.90 17.23 8.97
N ARG A 342 -24.03 17.83 9.77
CA ARG A 342 -23.52 17.25 11.03
C ARG A 342 -24.05 18.09 12.20
N LYS A 343 -25.21 17.75 12.72
CA LYS A 343 -25.66 18.25 14.04
C LYS A 343 -24.56 17.89 15.06
N GLY A 344 -23.85 18.89 15.55
CA GLY A 344 -22.83 18.74 16.62
C GLY A 344 -21.39 19.17 16.31
N LEU A 345 -20.99 19.45 15.05
CA LEU A 345 -19.70 20.07 14.75
C LEU A 345 -19.91 21.44 14.08
N THR A 346 -20.09 22.44 14.90
CA THR A 346 -20.17 23.86 14.50
C THR A 346 -18.78 24.49 14.34
N ALA A 347 -17.83 23.84 13.70
CA ALA A 347 -16.61 24.51 13.28
C ALA A 347 -16.73 24.79 11.79
N THR A 348 -16.82 26.05 11.40
CA THR A 348 -16.59 26.54 10.05
C THR A 348 -15.22 26.03 9.59
N ALA A 349 -15.23 24.96 8.81
CA ALA A 349 -13.97 24.44 8.27
C ALA A 349 -13.35 25.51 7.37
N PRO A 350 -12.06 25.82 7.50
CA PRO A 350 -11.42 26.80 6.65
C PRO A 350 -11.55 26.38 5.17
N ILE A 351 -12.02 27.28 4.33
CA ILE A 351 -12.21 27.05 2.90
C ILE A 351 -10.84 26.78 2.23
N ARG A 352 -9.78 27.34 2.77
CA ARG A 352 -8.40 27.19 2.26
C ARG A 352 -7.59 26.22 3.11
N LEU A 353 -6.88 25.33 2.45
CA LEU A 353 -5.89 24.47 3.09
C LEU A 353 -4.77 25.33 3.67
N PRO A 354 -4.25 25.07 4.88
CA PRO A 354 -3.08 25.77 5.41
C PRO A 354 -1.90 25.72 4.42
N ARG A 355 -1.12 26.78 4.32
CA ARG A 355 0.00 26.88 3.36
C ARG A 355 0.93 25.66 3.40
N HIS A 356 1.31 25.24 4.59
CA HIS A 356 2.18 24.06 4.75
C HIS A 356 1.55 22.75 4.26
N SER A 357 0.23 22.54 4.47
CA SER A 357 -0.48 21.38 3.94
C SER A 357 -0.66 21.47 2.42
N PHE A 358 -0.83 22.68 1.88
CA PHE A 358 -0.89 22.88 0.44
C PHE A 358 0.44 22.56 -0.26
N VAL A 359 1.56 23.10 0.25
CA VAL A 359 2.91 22.79 -0.27
C VAL A 359 3.21 21.31 -0.14
N ALA A 360 2.88 20.72 1.01
CA ALA A 360 3.01 19.28 1.24
C ALA A 360 2.21 18.46 0.21
N PHE A 361 1.02 18.93 -0.18
CA PHE A 361 0.17 18.25 -1.16
C PHE A 361 0.79 18.28 -2.57
N VAL A 362 1.33 19.43 -2.98
CA VAL A 362 2.07 19.56 -4.24
C VAL A 362 3.29 18.63 -4.26
N LEU A 363 4.12 18.70 -3.22
CA LEU A 363 5.37 17.92 -3.16
C LEU A 363 5.11 16.40 -3.08
N SER A 364 4.15 15.97 -2.26
CA SER A 364 3.81 14.54 -2.17
C SER A 364 3.27 14.01 -3.51
N THR A 365 2.45 14.82 -4.20
CA THR A 365 1.96 14.49 -5.54
C THR A 365 3.11 14.37 -6.54
N ALA A 366 4.03 15.32 -6.56
CA ALA A 366 5.19 15.30 -7.46
C ALA A 366 6.08 14.06 -7.21
N VAL A 367 6.39 13.75 -5.94
CA VAL A 367 7.19 12.56 -5.59
C VAL A 367 6.47 11.27 -5.97
N MET A 368 5.15 11.17 -5.79
CA MET A 368 4.36 10.03 -6.27
C MET A 368 4.49 9.84 -7.79
N LEU A 369 4.34 10.92 -8.56
CA LEU A 369 4.38 10.90 -10.03
C LEU A 369 5.74 10.47 -10.58
N ILE A 370 6.84 10.90 -9.96
CA ILE A 370 8.18 10.48 -10.37
C ILE A 370 8.57 9.09 -9.88
N SER A 371 7.87 8.56 -8.85
CA SER A 371 8.17 7.25 -8.27
C SER A 371 7.45 6.10 -8.96
N ALA A 372 6.24 6.33 -9.50
CA ALA A 372 5.44 5.28 -10.11
C ALA A 372 4.64 5.80 -11.31
N LYS A 373 4.79 5.13 -12.46
CA LYS A 373 4.06 5.49 -13.70
C LYS A 373 2.54 5.44 -13.53
N TYR A 374 2.00 4.55 -12.71
CA TYR A 374 0.57 4.43 -12.48
C TYR A 374 -0.01 5.50 -11.54
N ALA A 375 0.82 6.32 -10.89
CA ALA A 375 0.38 7.36 -9.96
C ALA A 375 -0.61 8.34 -10.60
N TRP A 376 -0.42 8.69 -11.87
CA TRP A 376 -1.27 9.66 -12.55
C TRP A 376 -2.73 9.16 -12.73
N TYR A 377 -2.96 7.86 -12.93
CA TYR A 377 -4.33 7.31 -12.99
C TYR A 377 -5.07 7.51 -11.66
N ILE A 378 -4.37 7.27 -10.55
CA ILE A 378 -4.90 7.47 -9.21
C ILE A 378 -5.24 8.94 -9.01
N ILE A 379 -4.31 9.84 -9.33
CA ILE A 379 -4.47 11.28 -9.16
C ILE A 379 -5.57 11.82 -10.06
N ALA A 380 -5.64 11.42 -11.32
CA ALA A 380 -6.66 11.85 -12.26
C ALA A 380 -8.08 11.52 -11.75
N LEU A 381 -8.31 10.29 -11.30
CA LEU A 381 -9.60 9.91 -10.72
C LEU A 381 -9.89 10.70 -9.44
N GLN A 382 -8.88 10.92 -8.58
CA GLN A 382 -9.06 11.70 -7.36
C GLN A 382 -9.41 13.18 -7.63
N ILE A 383 -8.87 13.79 -8.69
CA ILE A 383 -9.26 15.14 -9.12
C ILE A 383 -10.75 15.19 -9.46
N VAL A 384 -11.23 14.24 -10.26
CA VAL A 384 -12.64 14.18 -10.65
C VAL A 384 -13.54 14.03 -9.42
N LEU A 385 -13.23 13.09 -8.54
CA LEU A 385 -13.99 12.81 -7.33
C LEU A 385 -13.95 14.00 -6.36
N ALA A 386 -12.80 14.66 -6.20
CA ALA A 386 -12.66 15.84 -5.37
C ALA A 386 -13.49 17.02 -5.89
N LEU A 387 -13.52 17.24 -7.20
CA LEU A 387 -14.33 18.27 -7.83
C LEU A 387 -15.85 18.02 -7.66
N ILE A 388 -16.26 16.75 -7.69
CA ILE A 388 -17.65 16.37 -7.40
C ILE A 388 -17.98 16.59 -5.92
N ALA A 389 -17.09 16.21 -5.01
CA ALA A 389 -17.33 16.27 -3.57
C ALA A 389 -17.16 17.69 -2.98
N ASP A 390 -16.23 18.48 -3.49
CA ASP A 390 -15.92 19.81 -2.96
C ASP A 390 -15.44 20.80 -4.04
N ARG A 391 -16.38 21.33 -4.81
CA ARG A 391 -16.12 22.34 -5.86
C ARG A 391 -15.46 23.62 -5.33
N ARG A 392 -15.63 23.94 -4.04
CA ARG A 392 -15.12 25.21 -3.47
C ARG A 392 -13.59 25.28 -3.45
N ARG A 393 -12.91 24.12 -3.48
CA ARG A 393 -11.44 24.02 -3.47
C ARG A 393 -10.86 23.64 -4.83
N TRP A 394 -11.57 23.90 -5.92
CA TRP A 394 -11.13 23.52 -7.26
C TRP A 394 -9.68 24.01 -7.57
N THR A 395 -9.33 25.24 -7.12
CA THR A 395 -7.98 25.77 -7.30
C THR A 395 -6.91 24.93 -6.57
N THR A 396 -7.23 24.41 -5.39
CA THR A 396 -6.32 23.51 -4.65
C THR A 396 -6.08 22.22 -5.44
N TYR A 397 -7.13 21.63 -6.03
CA TYR A 397 -7.01 20.39 -6.80
C TYR A 397 -6.29 20.62 -8.12
N VAL A 398 -6.55 21.71 -8.79
CA VAL A 398 -5.84 22.08 -10.03
C VAL A 398 -4.36 22.31 -9.74
N VAL A 399 -4.01 23.14 -8.77
CA VAL A 399 -2.61 23.51 -8.52
C VAL A 399 -1.81 22.40 -7.85
N ALA A 400 -2.42 21.63 -6.95
CA ALA A 400 -1.69 20.60 -6.20
C ALA A 400 -1.68 19.22 -6.87
N LEU A 401 -2.65 18.92 -7.74
CA LEU A 401 -2.75 17.63 -8.41
C LEU A 401 -2.56 17.75 -9.93
N LEU A 402 -3.38 18.57 -10.61
CA LEU A 402 -3.39 18.62 -12.06
C LEU A 402 -2.10 19.21 -12.63
N ILE A 403 -1.65 20.37 -12.13
CA ILE A 403 -0.44 21.03 -12.65
C ILE A 403 0.80 20.14 -12.51
N PRO A 404 1.14 19.56 -11.34
CA PRO A 404 2.26 18.63 -11.26
C PRO A 404 2.14 17.44 -12.20
N THR A 405 0.92 16.88 -12.38
CA THR A 405 0.69 15.78 -13.31
C THR A 405 0.97 16.20 -14.74
N MET A 406 0.46 17.37 -15.18
CA MET A 406 0.70 17.87 -16.54
C MET A 406 2.17 18.21 -16.77
N LEU A 407 2.84 18.82 -15.80
CA LEU A 407 4.25 19.20 -15.95
C LEU A 407 5.17 17.98 -16.06
N ILE A 408 4.95 16.96 -15.21
CA ILE A 408 5.80 15.75 -15.21
C ILE A 408 5.50 14.90 -16.45
N HIS A 409 4.22 14.59 -16.73
CA HIS A 409 3.88 13.83 -17.92
C HIS A 409 4.15 14.56 -19.23
N GLY A 410 3.79 15.83 -19.30
CA GLY A 410 4.04 16.66 -20.47
C GLY A 410 5.54 16.83 -20.73
N GLY A 411 6.34 17.04 -19.67
CA GLY A 411 7.79 17.14 -19.76
C GLY A 411 8.43 15.84 -20.27
N ILE A 412 8.01 14.70 -19.75
CA ILE A 412 8.47 13.36 -20.22
C ILE A 412 8.03 13.13 -21.67
N SER A 413 6.78 13.42 -22.02
CA SER A 413 6.28 13.27 -23.39
C SER A 413 7.04 14.17 -24.39
N LEU A 414 7.36 15.39 -23.98
CA LEU A 414 8.19 16.30 -24.79
C LEU A 414 9.61 15.75 -24.96
N ALA A 415 10.22 15.23 -23.91
CA ALA A 415 11.55 14.63 -23.98
C ALA A 415 11.58 13.38 -24.88
N ILE A 416 10.51 12.57 -24.88
CA ILE A 416 10.35 11.42 -25.80
C ILE A 416 10.18 11.92 -27.24
N SER A 417 9.28 12.87 -27.48
CA SER A 417 9.00 13.37 -28.84
C SER A 417 10.17 14.12 -29.46
N SER A 418 11.04 14.72 -28.66
CA SER A 418 12.28 15.36 -29.11
C SER A 418 13.45 14.39 -29.33
N GLY A 419 13.29 13.11 -29.01
CA GLY A 419 14.37 12.11 -29.08
C GLY A 419 15.41 12.20 -27.96
N ALA A 420 15.22 13.08 -26.94
CA ALA A 420 16.14 13.20 -25.83
C ALA A 420 16.16 11.96 -24.93
N ILE A 421 15.03 11.23 -24.87
CA ILE A 421 14.90 9.94 -24.15
C ILE A 421 14.07 8.96 -24.98
N ILE A 422 14.31 7.67 -24.78
CA ILE A 422 13.51 6.61 -25.38
C ILE A 422 12.26 6.38 -24.50
N GLY A 423 11.08 6.27 -25.11
CA GLY A 423 9.86 5.89 -24.42
C GLY A 423 9.95 4.49 -23.78
N GLY A 424 9.20 4.25 -22.73
CA GLY A 424 9.08 2.90 -22.17
C GLY A 424 8.35 1.98 -23.15
N ASP A 425 8.88 0.76 -23.34
CA ASP A 425 8.29 -0.20 -24.26
C ASP A 425 6.84 -0.54 -23.88
N PRO A 426 5.87 -0.49 -24.82
CA PRO A 426 4.48 -0.87 -24.58
C PRO A 426 4.31 -2.27 -24.00
N ILE A 427 5.22 -3.20 -24.31
CA ILE A 427 5.17 -4.59 -23.81
C ILE A 427 5.22 -4.69 -22.28
N GLU A 428 5.85 -3.72 -21.64
CA GLU A 428 5.94 -3.65 -20.17
C GLU A 428 4.59 -3.54 -19.46
N SER A 429 3.60 -2.98 -20.14
CA SER A 429 2.23 -2.86 -19.63
C SER A 429 1.34 -4.07 -19.97
N ARG A 430 1.86 -5.05 -20.72
CA ARG A 430 1.09 -6.18 -21.27
C ARG A 430 1.21 -7.47 -20.45
N GLY A 431 1.66 -7.40 -19.21
CA GLY A 431 1.92 -8.58 -18.39
C GLY A 431 0.74 -9.57 -18.29
N VAL A 432 -0.51 -9.08 -18.27
CA VAL A 432 -1.71 -9.94 -18.26
C VAL A 432 -1.88 -10.66 -19.61
N GLN A 433 -1.81 -9.91 -20.71
CA GLN A 433 -1.94 -10.45 -22.05
C GLN A 433 -0.86 -11.50 -22.35
N LEU A 434 0.39 -11.19 -21.97
CA LEU A 434 1.53 -12.09 -22.14
C LEU A 434 1.30 -13.41 -21.40
N GLN A 435 0.87 -13.36 -20.16
CA GLN A 435 0.60 -14.56 -19.36
C GLN A 435 -0.55 -15.39 -19.94
N MET A 436 -1.62 -14.76 -20.42
CA MET A 436 -2.73 -15.48 -21.04
C MET A 436 -2.29 -16.19 -22.32
N ILE A 437 -1.60 -15.51 -23.23
CA ILE A 437 -1.11 -16.10 -24.47
C ILE A 437 -0.11 -17.22 -24.18
N ALA A 438 0.90 -16.97 -23.32
CA ALA A 438 1.93 -17.94 -23.03
C ALA A 438 1.36 -19.22 -22.38
N ARG A 439 0.36 -19.07 -21.49
CA ARG A 439 -0.29 -20.22 -20.88
C ARG A 439 -1.11 -21.02 -21.87
N VAL A 440 -1.85 -20.36 -22.77
CA VAL A 440 -2.58 -21.06 -23.84
C VAL A 440 -1.60 -21.77 -24.78
N ALA A 441 -0.53 -21.10 -25.19
CA ALA A 441 0.52 -21.70 -26.00
C ALA A 441 1.19 -22.91 -25.34
N SER A 442 1.36 -22.88 -24.01
CA SER A 442 1.94 -23.99 -23.25
C SER A 442 0.96 -25.16 -23.02
N ARG A 443 -0.35 -24.89 -22.86
CA ARG A 443 -1.33 -25.90 -22.42
C ARG A 443 -2.24 -26.40 -23.55
N ASN A 444 -2.52 -25.57 -24.54
CA ASN A 444 -3.40 -25.85 -25.68
C ASN A 444 -2.91 -25.15 -26.96
N PRO A 445 -1.71 -25.47 -27.46
CA PRO A 445 -1.16 -24.84 -28.69
C PRO A 445 -2.05 -25.02 -29.93
N GLU A 446 -2.77 -26.12 -29.99
CA GLU A 446 -3.74 -26.43 -31.06
C GLU A 446 -4.99 -25.53 -31.02
N GLY A 447 -5.32 -24.99 -29.83
CA GLY A 447 -6.42 -24.06 -29.63
C GLY A 447 -6.12 -22.62 -30.08
N ILE A 448 -4.95 -22.37 -30.68
CA ILE A 448 -4.56 -21.06 -31.23
C ILE A 448 -4.71 -21.15 -32.75
N SER A 449 -5.58 -20.31 -33.31
CA SER A 449 -5.82 -20.29 -34.76
C SER A 449 -4.56 -19.88 -35.54
N GLU A 450 -4.49 -20.29 -36.82
CA GLU A 450 -3.39 -19.89 -37.71
C GLU A 450 -3.38 -18.37 -37.95
N GLU A 451 -4.54 -17.71 -37.91
CA GLU A 451 -4.63 -16.25 -37.97
C GLU A 451 -4.01 -15.59 -36.74
N ALA A 452 -4.33 -16.07 -35.53
CA ALA A 452 -3.73 -15.58 -34.31
C ALA A 452 -2.21 -15.83 -34.27
N LYS A 453 -1.73 -17.01 -34.69
CA LYS A 453 -0.30 -17.32 -34.81
C LYS A 453 0.39 -16.34 -35.77
N LYS A 454 -0.21 -16.07 -36.94
CA LYS A 454 0.31 -15.10 -37.90
C LYS A 454 0.36 -13.69 -37.30
N ASN A 455 -0.70 -13.24 -36.62
CA ASN A 455 -0.76 -11.92 -36.00
C ASN A 455 0.24 -11.74 -34.82
N LEU A 456 0.69 -12.85 -34.22
CA LEU A 456 1.71 -12.83 -33.15
C LEU A 456 3.13 -12.94 -33.71
N SER A 457 3.31 -13.52 -34.89
CA SER A 457 4.59 -13.94 -35.46
C SER A 457 5.62 -12.81 -35.57
N ASP A 458 5.16 -11.57 -35.82
CA ASP A 458 6.03 -10.40 -35.94
C ASP A 458 6.45 -9.82 -34.58
N VAL A 459 5.70 -10.14 -33.50
CA VAL A 459 5.99 -9.66 -32.14
C VAL A 459 6.69 -10.69 -31.27
N PHE A 460 6.25 -11.96 -31.34
CA PHE A 460 6.76 -13.05 -30.49
C PHE A 460 7.05 -14.32 -31.28
N ASN A 461 8.04 -15.07 -30.81
CA ASN A 461 8.15 -16.50 -31.11
C ASN A 461 7.27 -17.25 -30.11
N LEU A 462 6.19 -17.86 -30.58
CA LEU A 462 5.15 -18.46 -29.72
C LEU A 462 5.68 -19.68 -28.94
N ASP A 463 6.52 -20.52 -29.54
CA ASP A 463 7.11 -21.68 -28.86
C ASP A 463 8.03 -21.25 -27.72
N GLN A 464 8.88 -20.24 -27.97
CA GLN A 464 9.75 -19.68 -26.94
C GLN A 464 8.97 -18.95 -25.85
N MET A 465 7.83 -18.35 -26.20
CA MET A 465 6.93 -17.72 -25.25
C MET A 465 6.28 -18.78 -24.35
N ALA A 466 5.85 -19.91 -24.90
CA ALA A 466 5.32 -21.05 -24.15
C ALA A 466 6.37 -21.64 -23.19
N ASP A 467 7.61 -21.83 -23.65
CA ASP A 467 8.71 -22.33 -22.86
C ASP A 467 9.16 -21.37 -21.74
N ALA A 468 9.03 -20.06 -21.94
CA ALA A 468 9.35 -19.04 -20.96
C ALA A 468 8.22 -18.79 -19.96
N TYR A 469 7.07 -19.42 -20.14
CA TYR A 469 5.93 -19.23 -19.24
C TYR A 469 6.31 -19.54 -17.79
N SER A 470 6.05 -18.61 -16.92
CA SER A 470 6.15 -18.76 -15.47
C SER A 470 4.82 -18.40 -14.84
N GLN A 471 4.27 -19.30 -14.05
CA GLN A 471 2.92 -19.17 -13.49
C GLN A 471 2.70 -17.88 -12.70
N GLN A 472 3.72 -17.44 -11.97
CA GLN A 472 3.61 -16.28 -11.07
C GLN A 472 4.29 -15.02 -11.59
N ASP A 473 5.00 -15.09 -12.73
CA ASP A 473 5.82 -13.98 -13.21
C ASP A 473 5.77 -13.84 -14.73
N ALA A 474 5.41 -12.67 -15.22
CA ALA A 474 5.38 -12.35 -16.65
C ALA A 474 6.74 -11.89 -17.18
N ASP A 475 7.70 -11.57 -16.32
CA ASP A 475 8.99 -11.03 -16.73
C ASP A 475 9.80 -12.00 -17.61
N PRO A 476 9.81 -13.33 -17.37
CA PRO A 476 10.50 -14.26 -18.26
C PRO A 476 9.97 -14.28 -19.69
N VAL A 477 8.66 -14.07 -19.88
CA VAL A 477 8.02 -14.06 -21.21
C VAL A 477 8.38 -12.78 -21.98
N LYS A 478 8.40 -11.63 -21.32
CA LYS A 478 8.71 -10.33 -21.95
C LYS A 478 10.20 -10.04 -22.06
N SER A 479 11.02 -10.54 -21.12
CA SER A 479 12.47 -10.33 -21.12
C SER A 479 13.15 -11.27 -22.12
N SER A 480 13.16 -10.87 -23.35
CA SER A 480 13.84 -11.59 -24.40
C SER A 480 15.34 -11.26 -24.41
N GLY A 481 16.16 -12.26 -24.39
CA GLY A 481 17.59 -12.10 -24.59
C GLY A 481 18.42 -12.45 -23.37
N ILE A 482 19.35 -11.60 -22.99
CA ILE A 482 20.50 -11.86 -22.15
C ILE A 482 20.18 -12.54 -20.79
N GLN A 483 19.05 -12.25 -20.19
CA GLN A 483 18.69 -12.84 -18.90
C GLN A 483 17.97 -14.19 -18.99
N ALA A 484 17.15 -14.40 -20.03
CA ALA A 484 16.29 -15.57 -20.13
C ALA A 484 16.88 -16.71 -20.98
N LYS A 485 17.99 -16.53 -21.65
CA LYS A 485 18.59 -17.46 -22.64
C LYS A 485 17.68 -17.78 -23.84
N LYS A 486 16.45 -17.26 -23.89
CA LYS A 486 15.45 -17.47 -24.95
C LYS A 486 14.90 -16.11 -25.36
N VAL A 487 14.81 -15.85 -26.66
CA VAL A 487 14.37 -14.58 -27.23
C VAL A 487 12.96 -14.77 -27.78
N SER A 488 11.93 -14.56 -26.94
CA SER A 488 10.56 -14.63 -27.42
C SER A 488 10.09 -13.31 -28.07
N TYR A 489 10.45 -12.17 -27.49
CA TYR A 489 10.05 -10.84 -27.98
C TYR A 489 10.96 -10.35 -29.11
N LYS A 490 10.40 -10.07 -30.27
CA LYS A 490 11.14 -9.66 -31.49
C LYS A 490 11.36 -8.13 -31.56
N TRP A 491 11.86 -7.56 -30.48
CA TRP A 491 12.03 -6.12 -30.29
C TRP A 491 12.85 -5.42 -31.40
N ARG A 492 13.71 -6.14 -32.13
CA ARG A 492 14.54 -5.59 -33.22
C ARG A 492 13.77 -5.28 -34.49
N THR A 493 12.61 -5.88 -34.71
CA THR A 493 11.87 -5.82 -35.98
C THR A 493 10.43 -5.39 -35.80
N VAL A 494 9.89 -5.43 -34.59
CA VAL A 494 8.50 -5.08 -34.28
C VAL A 494 8.19 -3.64 -34.67
N MET A 495 6.99 -3.43 -35.24
CA MET A 495 6.45 -2.14 -35.65
C MET A 495 5.19 -1.79 -34.83
N PRO A 496 4.69 -0.54 -34.84
CA PRO A 496 3.46 -0.15 -34.13
C PRO A 496 2.23 -0.92 -34.58
N GLU A 497 2.16 -1.27 -35.86
CA GLU A 497 1.06 -2.05 -36.46
C GLU A 497 1.01 -3.47 -35.88
N ASP A 498 2.19 -4.07 -35.64
CA ASP A 498 2.30 -5.42 -35.08
C ASP A 498 1.75 -5.48 -33.66
N MET A 499 1.88 -4.40 -32.87
CA MET A 499 1.26 -4.30 -31.56
C MET A 499 -0.27 -4.21 -31.62
N THR A 500 -0.83 -3.73 -32.73
CA THR A 500 -2.27 -3.77 -32.98
C THR A 500 -2.70 -5.20 -33.30
N ASN A 501 -1.94 -5.92 -34.11
CA ASN A 501 -2.17 -7.33 -34.43
C ASN A 501 -2.01 -8.23 -33.21
N PHE A 502 -1.04 -7.95 -32.34
CA PHE A 502 -0.91 -8.59 -31.02
C PHE A 502 -2.18 -8.48 -30.17
N ASN A 503 -2.80 -7.32 -30.12
CA ASN A 503 -4.05 -7.14 -29.36
C ASN A 503 -5.21 -7.93 -29.97
N LYS A 504 -5.30 -8.02 -31.30
CA LYS A 504 -6.32 -8.84 -31.99
C LYS A 504 -6.12 -10.32 -31.66
N ALA A 505 -4.89 -10.82 -31.82
CA ALA A 505 -4.55 -12.21 -31.52
C ALA A 505 -4.83 -12.53 -30.03
N TRP A 506 -4.44 -11.66 -29.10
CA TRP A 506 -4.75 -11.85 -27.69
C TRP A 506 -6.26 -12.00 -27.45
N PHE A 507 -7.09 -11.12 -28.03
CA PHE A 507 -8.53 -11.17 -27.84
C PHE A 507 -9.14 -12.46 -28.40
N GLU A 508 -8.70 -12.90 -29.59
CA GLU A 508 -9.11 -14.16 -30.20
C GLU A 508 -8.73 -15.36 -29.34
N ILE A 509 -7.45 -15.46 -28.94
CA ILE A 509 -6.95 -16.55 -28.09
C ILE A 509 -7.73 -16.63 -26.77
N VAL A 510 -8.00 -15.51 -26.13
CA VAL A 510 -8.77 -15.46 -24.85
C VAL A 510 -10.22 -15.88 -25.08
N LYS A 511 -10.83 -15.46 -26.19
CA LYS A 511 -12.21 -15.83 -26.54
C LYS A 511 -12.35 -17.32 -26.77
N ASP A 512 -11.38 -17.93 -27.47
CA ASP A 512 -11.42 -19.34 -27.80
C ASP A 512 -10.93 -20.26 -26.67
N ASN A 513 -10.13 -19.71 -25.74
CA ASN A 513 -9.58 -20.43 -24.57
C ASN A 513 -9.89 -19.73 -23.23
N PRO A 514 -11.16 -19.41 -22.90
CA PRO A 514 -11.50 -18.55 -21.78
C PRO A 514 -11.10 -19.13 -20.40
N VAL A 515 -11.15 -20.44 -20.24
CA VAL A 515 -10.78 -21.12 -18.97
C VAL A 515 -9.28 -21.03 -18.73
N ILE A 516 -8.45 -21.28 -19.76
CA ILE A 516 -6.99 -21.20 -19.64
C ILE A 516 -6.55 -19.75 -19.44
N ALA A 517 -7.21 -18.80 -20.10
CA ALA A 517 -6.94 -17.37 -19.94
C ALA A 517 -7.30 -16.89 -18.51
N LEU A 518 -8.44 -17.31 -17.97
CA LEU A 518 -8.83 -17.03 -16.58
C LEU A 518 -7.84 -17.67 -15.59
N ASP A 519 -7.41 -18.89 -15.86
CA ASP A 519 -6.42 -19.61 -15.07
C ASP A 519 -5.09 -18.85 -15.02
N ALA A 520 -4.62 -18.32 -16.15
CA ALA A 520 -3.43 -17.48 -16.22
C ALA A 520 -3.56 -16.19 -15.39
N LEU A 521 -4.73 -15.52 -15.45
CA LEU A 521 -5.01 -14.33 -14.67
C LEU A 521 -5.00 -14.61 -13.16
N LEU A 522 -5.70 -15.67 -12.74
CA LEU A 522 -5.78 -16.06 -11.34
C LEU A 522 -4.40 -16.45 -10.79
N ALA A 523 -3.66 -17.30 -11.51
CA ALA A 523 -2.32 -17.70 -11.11
C ALA A 523 -1.37 -16.51 -10.88
N LYS A 524 -1.52 -15.46 -11.70
CA LYS A 524 -0.70 -14.25 -11.65
C LYS A 524 -1.08 -13.29 -10.52
N CYS A 525 -2.30 -13.34 -9.96
CA CYS A 525 -2.74 -12.30 -9.02
C CYS A 525 -3.35 -12.81 -7.71
N PHE A 526 -3.64 -14.12 -7.58
CA PHE A 526 -4.35 -14.64 -6.40
C PHE A 526 -3.65 -14.32 -5.08
N GLY A 527 -2.32 -14.36 -5.06
CA GLY A 527 -1.53 -14.20 -3.85
C GLY A 527 -1.65 -12.83 -3.20
N TYR A 528 -1.95 -11.77 -3.97
CA TYR A 528 -2.25 -10.45 -3.41
C TYR A 528 -3.52 -10.42 -2.55
N PHE A 529 -4.46 -11.35 -2.82
CA PHE A 529 -5.79 -11.42 -2.19
C PHE A 529 -5.99 -12.69 -1.35
N ASN A 530 -4.92 -13.44 -1.11
CA ASN A 530 -4.92 -14.63 -0.30
C ASN A 530 -3.98 -14.46 0.90
N VAL A 531 -4.55 -14.38 2.12
CA VAL A 531 -3.77 -14.16 3.36
C VAL A 531 -2.81 -15.31 3.66
N THR A 532 -3.10 -16.52 3.18
CA THR A 532 -2.29 -17.72 3.46
C THR A 532 -1.14 -17.92 2.49
N ASP A 533 -1.10 -17.12 1.41
CA ASP A 533 -0.04 -17.22 0.41
C ASP A 533 1.24 -16.52 0.87
N GLN A 534 2.40 -17.12 0.57
CA GLN A 534 3.69 -16.55 0.87
C GLN A 534 4.11 -15.57 -0.23
N PRO A 535 4.79 -14.46 0.09
CA PRO A 535 5.26 -13.53 -0.92
C PRO A 535 6.21 -14.20 -1.93
N TYR A 536 5.98 -13.95 -3.23
CA TYR A 536 6.92 -14.34 -4.29
C TYR A 536 8.25 -13.63 -4.12
N VAL A 537 8.23 -12.32 -3.84
CA VAL A 537 9.40 -11.55 -3.43
C VAL A 537 9.03 -10.68 -2.23
N SER A 538 9.63 -10.99 -1.07
CA SER A 538 9.46 -10.25 0.18
C SER A 538 10.42 -9.06 0.28
N MET A 539 10.16 -8.12 1.19
CA MET A 539 11.01 -6.94 1.36
C MET A 539 12.41 -7.27 1.92
N ASP A 540 12.57 -8.37 2.64
CA ASP A 540 13.88 -8.83 3.12
C ASP A 540 14.83 -9.30 2.00
N TYR A 541 14.25 -9.71 0.83
CA TYR A 541 15.04 -10.07 -0.35
C TYR A 541 16.04 -8.98 -0.73
N TYR A 542 15.63 -7.70 -0.70
CA TYR A 542 16.48 -6.59 -1.13
C TYR A 542 17.71 -6.40 -0.24
N VAL A 543 17.68 -6.88 1.01
CA VAL A 543 18.81 -6.77 1.96
C VAL A 543 19.97 -7.67 1.56
N THR A 544 19.68 -8.89 1.09
CA THR A 544 20.68 -9.92 0.73
C THR A 544 20.60 -10.33 -0.74
N SER A 545 19.99 -9.51 -1.60
CA SER A 545 19.76 -9.83 -3.00
C SER A 545 21.04 -10.10 -3.78
N ASP A 546 20.93 -10.88 -4.86
CA ASP A 546 22.00 -11.10 -5.82
C ASP A 546 22.58 -9.78 -6.37
N TYR A 547 21.72 -8.75 -6.48
CA TYR A 547 22.17 -7.43 -6.94
C TYR A 547 23.10 -6.77 -5.94
N VAL A 548 22.82 -6.87 -4.63
CA VAL A 548 23.75 -6.42 -3.59
C VAL A 548 25.05 -7.20 -3.67
N GLN A 549 24.98 -8.53 -3.79
CA GLN A 549 26.17 -9.38 -3.83
C GLN A 549 27.06 -9.12 -5.06
N LYS A 550 26.46 -8.93 -6.23
CA LYS A 550 27.19 -8.79 -7.51
C LYS A 550 27.57 -7.34 -7.84
N ASN A 551 26.83 -6.33 -7.37
CA ASN A 551 26.99 -4.93 -7.82
C ASN A 551 27.40 -3.95 -6.71
N SER A 552 27.69 -4.42 -5.48
CA SER A 552 28.33 -3.59 -4.45
C SER A 552 29.79 -3.99 -4.24
N THR A 553 30.59 -3.04 -3.76
CA THR A 553 31.98 -3.26 -3.38
C THR A 553 32.11 -3.66 -1.92
N TRP A 554 31.63 -2.83 -0.99
CA TRP A 554 31.76 -3.05 0.46
C TRP A 554 30.42 -3.17 1.21
N ILE A 555 29.30 -2.75 0.63
CA ILE A 555 27.97 -2.95 1.25
C ILE A 555 27.71 -4.45 1.51
N LYS A 556 28.05 -5.32 0.58
CA LYS A 556 27.85 -6.77 0.68
C LYS A 556 28.57 -7.43 1.86
N SER A 557 29.73 -6.91 2.24
CA SER A 557 30.54 -7.43 3.34
C SER A 557 30.23 -6.78 4.69
N TYR A 558 29.59 -5.59 4.69
CA TYR A 558 29.27 -4.87 5.92
C TYR A 558 28.22 -5.61 6.75
N ASN A 559 28.59 -5.99 7.97
CA ASN A 559 27.76 -6.76 8.89
C ASN A 559 27.05 -7.97 8.23
N HIS A 560 27.75 -8.68 7.33
CA HIS A 560 27.18 -9.76 6.52
C HIS A 560 26.40 -10.77 7.36
N ASN A 561 26.96 -11.28 8.46
CA ASN A 561 26.31 -12.24 9.34
C ASN A 561 25.02 -11.67 10.00
N TRP A 562 24.98 -10.38 10.27
CA TRP A 562 23.79 -9.74 10.82
C TRP A 562 22.70 -9.60 9.75
N ARG A 563 23.07 -9.23 8.53
CA ARG A 563 22.15 -9.15 7.39
C ARG A 563 21.46 -10.49 7.16
N GLU A 564 22.21 -11.59 7.14
CA GLU A 564 21.67 -12.95 6.98
C GLU A 564 20.77 -13.36 8.16
N ARG A 565 21.18 -13.06 9.40
CA ARG A 565 20.39 -13.40 10.59
C ARG A 565 19.05 -12.67 10.62
N ILE A 566 19.03 -11.37 10.34
CA ILE A 566 17.79 -10.60 10.40
C ILE A 566 16.82 -10.99 9.27
N THR A 567 17.32 -11.25 8.06
CA THR A 567 16.49 -11.74 6.96
C THR A 567 15.99 -13.16 7.22
N GLY A 568 16.83 -14.06 7.75
CA GLY A 568 16.43 -15.40 8.17
C GLY A 568 15.38 -15.38 9.27
N PHE A 569 15.50 -14.49 10.25
CA PHE A 569 14.48 -14.28 11.30
C PHE A 569 13.13 -13.84 10.71
N THR A 570 13.15 -12.86 9.81
CA THR A 570 11.89 -12.34 9.23
C THR A 570 11.20 -13.39 8.36
N ARG A 571 11.95 -14.15 7.56
CA ARG A 571 11.41 -15.30 6.80
C ARG A 571 10.80 -16.36 7.70
N SER A 572 11.48 -16.68 8.80
CA SER A 572 10.96 -17.65 9.79
C SER A 572 9.71 -17.15 10.48
N TRP A 573 9.67 -15.86 10.83
CA TRP A 573 8.48 -15.25 11.40
C TRP A 573 7.30 -15.28 10.42
N GLY A 574 7.52 -14.92 9.14
CA GLY A 574 6.50 -14.95 8.10
C GLY A 574 5.84 -16.32 7.91
N LYS A 575 6.58 -17.41 8.16
CA LYS A 575 6.06 -18.78 8.05
C LYS A 575 5.16 -19.22 9.21
N ILE A 576 5.11 -18.48 10.31
CA ILE A 576 4.27 -18.86 11.47
C ILE A 576 2.79 -18.61 11.13
N PRO A 577 1.92 -19.62 11.13
CA PRO A 577 0.52 -19.45 10.80
C PRO A 577 -0.14 -18.34 11.65
N VAL A 578 -0.97 -17.52 11.04
CA VAL A 578 -1.71 -16.40 11.62
C VAL A 578 -0.81 -15.26 12.13
N ILE A 579 0.19 -15.55 12.96
CA ILE A 579 1.10 -14.52 13.52
C ILE A 579 2.03 -13.96 12.44
N GLY A 580 2.45 -14.80 11.50
CA GLY A 580 3.28 -14.38 10.36
C GLY A 580 2.53 -13.50 9.34
N TRP A 581 1.20 -13.62 9.25
CA TRP A 581 0.41 -12.84 8.28
C TRP A 581 0.62 -11.32 8.41
N ILE A 582 0.87 -10.83 9.62
CA ILE A 582 1.14 -9.39 9.84
C ILE A 582 2.46 -8.91 9.23
N THR A 583 3.35 -9.82 8.82
CA THR A 583 4.59 -9.48 8.12
C THR A 583 4.41 -9.42 6.61
N HIS A 584 3.28 -9.84 6.07
CA HIS A 584 2.99 -9.92 4.64
C HIS A 584 2.02 -8.85 4.18
N GLY A 585 2.26 -8.32 2.99
CA GLY A 585 1.46 -7.24 2.39
C GLY A 585 0.01 -7.65 2.09
N ASN A 586 -0.22 -8.90 1.67
CA ASN A 586 -1.54 -9.44 1.32
C ASN A 586 -2.54 -9.40 2.50
N PHE A 587 -2.09 -9.60 3.73
CA PHE A 587 -2.94 -9.42 4.91
C PHE A 587 -3.59 -8.03 4.95
N TYR A 588 -2.81 -6.99 4.71
CA TYR A 588 -3.30 -5.60 4.73
C TYR A 588 -4.22 -5.29 3.54
N VAL A 589 -3.95 -5.88 2.38
CA VAL A 589 -4.80 -5.77 1.18
C VAL A 589 -6.17 -6.37 1.46
N VAL A 590 -6.23 -7.63 1.93
CA VAL A 590 -7.47 -8.33 2.25
C VAL A 590 -8.28 -7.59 3.32
N MET A 591 -7.64 -7.21 4.42
CA MET A 591 -8.33 -6.51 5.52
C MET A 591 -8.82 -5.12 5.10
N THR A 592 -8.08 -4.40 4.26
CA THR A 592 -8.51 -3.10 3.71
C THR A 592 -9.74 -3.26 2.82
N LEU A 593 -9.79 -4.29 1.99
CA LEU A 593 -10.94 -4.58 1.13
C LEU A 593 -12.19 -4.94 1.97
N LEU A 594 -12.04 -5.71 3.02
CA LEU A 594 -13.13 -6.05 3.96
C LEU A 594 -13.66 -4.81 4.71
N ILE A 595 -12.76 -3.91 5.14
CA ILE A 595 -13.17 -2.63 5.75
C ILE A 595 -13.95 -1.78 4.74
N GLY A 596 -13.45 -1.66 3.51
CA GLY A 596 -14.15 -0.96 2.43
C GLY A 596 -15.55 -1.55 2.17
N ALA A 597 -15.69 -2.86 2.17
CA ALA A 597 -16.98 -3.54 2.05
C ALA A 597 -17.94 -3.21 3.21
N ALA A 598 -17.43 -3.15 4.45
CA ALA A 598 -18.21 -2.73 5.61
C ALA A 598 -18.65 -1.25 5.53
N GLU A 599 -17.79 -0.36 5.02
CA GLU A 599 -18.12 1.06 4.76
C GLU A 599 -19.22 1.21 3.71
N VAL A 600 -19.20 0.38 2.64
CA VAL A 600 -20.27 0.34 1.63
C VAL A 600 -21.62 -0.04 2.26
N ILE A 601 -21.65 -1.08 3.10
CA ILE A 601 -22.87 -1.52 3.79
C ILE A 601 -23.38 -0.42 4.73
N ARG A 602 -22.46 0.29 5.42
CA ARG A 602 -22.79 1.42 6.29
C ARG A 602 -23.14 2.71 5.54
N ARG A 603 -23.07 2.71 4.20
CA ARG A 603 -23.31 3.88 3.34
C ARG A 603 -22.46 5.10 3.71
N ARG A 604 -21.20 4.88 4.12
CA ARG A 604 -20.28 5.95 4.48
C ARG A 604 -19.53 6.46 3.24
N TRP A 605 -20.29 6.98 2.28
CA TRP A 605 -19.79 7.35 0.96
C TRP A 605 -18.63 8.33 0.98
N LEU A 606 -18.59 9.23 1.96
CA LEU A 606 -17.51 10.20 2.08
C LEU A 606 -16.19 9.54 2.54
N THR A 607 -16.28 8.56 3.43
CA THR A 607 -15.14 7.77 3.87
C THR A 607 -14.63 6.88 2.75
N LEU A 608 -15.53 6.35 1.90
CA LEU A 608 -15.13 5.59 0.73
C LEU A 608 -14.23 6.36 -0.23
N MET A 609 -14.28 7.69 -0.27
CA MET A 609 -13.33 8.52 -1.03
C MET A 609 -11.87 8.29 -0.61
N THR A 610 -11.61 7.87 0.63
CA THR A 610 -10.26 7.49 1.09
C THR A 610 -9.89 6.06 0.69
N HIS A 611 -10.86 5.19 0.38
CA HIS A 611 -10.64 3.82 -0.08
C HIS A 611 -10.39 3.72 -1.58
N ILE A 612 -10.90 4.66 -2.39
CA ILE A 612 -10.77 4.61 -3.86
C ILE A 612 -9.31 4.55 -4.31
N PRO A 613 -8.37 5.37 -3.80
CA PRO A 613 -6.96 5.23 -4.16
C PRO A 613 -6.40 3.84 -3.85
N LEU A 614 -6.87 3.21 -2.76
CA LEU A 614 -6.43 1.87 -2.35
C LEU A 614 -6.99 0.79 -3.27
N LEU A 615 -8.24 0.92 -3.73
CA LEU A 615 -8.83 0.03 -4.73
C LEU A 615 -8.13 0.14 -6.08
N LEU A 616 -7.74 1.35 -6.50
CA LEU A 616 -6.95 1.54 -7.72
C LEU A 616 -5.57 0.87 -7.61
N LEU A 617 -4.91 0.96 -6.44
CA LEU A 617 -3.67 0.25 -6.18
C LEU A 617 -3.87 -1.28 -6.24
N MET A 618 -4.99 -1.81 -5.74
CA MET A 618 -5.33 -3.22 -5.88
C MET A 618 -5.55 -3.60 -7.35
N GLY A 619 -6.14 -2.72 -8.16
CA GLY A 619 -6.21 -2.89 -9.61
C GLY A 619 -4.83 -2.95 -10.27
N VAL A 620 -3.89 -2.10 -9.84
CA VAL A 620 -2.49 -2.15 -10.28
C VAL A 620 -1.83 -3.49 -9.90
N MET A 621 -2.11 -4.05 -8.71
CA MET A 621 -1.58 -5.36 -8.30
C MET A 621 -2.06 -6.48 -9.24
N ILE A 622 -3.31 -6.45 -9.70
CA ILE A 622 -3.84 -7.42 -10.66
C ILE A 622 -3.08 -7.35 -11.99
N THR A 623 -2.68 -6.15 -12.41
CA THR A 623 -1.94 -5.94 -13.68
C THR A 623 -0.43 -6.00 -13.53
N ALA A 624 0.09 -6.06 -12.31
CA ALA A 624 1.53 -6.12 -12.02
C ALA A 624 2.20 -7.35 -12.70
N PRO A 625 3.49 -7.32 -13.02
CA PRO A 625 4.14 -8.43 -13.72
C PRO A 625 4.21 -9.72 -12.89
N ALA A 626 4.41 -9.63 -11.59
CA ALA A 626 4.56 -10.79 -10.71
C ALA A 626 3.43 -10.88 -9.68
N ASN A 627 3.07 -12.12 -9.28
CA ASN A 627 2.13 -12.41 -8.21
C ASN A 627 2.74 -12.08 -6.84
N ASN A 628 1.91 -11.67 -5.89
CA ASN A 628 2.26 -11.49 -4.46
C ASN A 628 3.63 -10.83 -4.22
N PHE A 629 3.93 -9.77 -4.96
CA PHE A 629 5.17 -9.02 -4.85
C PHE A 629 5.00 -7.92 -3.79
N GLU A 630 5.62 -8.06 -2.61
CA GLU A 630 5.37 -7.20 -1.45
C GLU A 630 5.52 -5.70 -1.73
N ARG A 631 6.48 -5.31 -2.55
CA ARG A 631 6.71 -3.89 -2.87
C ARG A 631 5.49 -3.18 -3.47
N HIS A 632 4.59 -3.91 -4.13
CA HIS A 632 3.37 -3.32 -4.69
C HIS A 632 2.30 -3.06 -3.63
N MET A 633 2.33 -3.80 -2.52
CA MET A 633 1.36 -3.72 -1.43
C MET A 633 1.74 -2.69 -0.36
N LEU A 634 2.98 -2.18 -0.35
CA LEU A 634 3.48 -1.24 0.65
C LEU A 634 2.56 -0.03 0.88
N PRO A 635 2.03 0.66 -0.16
CA PRO A 635 1.18 1.82 0.06
C PRO A 635 -0.09 1.48 0.85
N VAL A 636 -0.71 0.31 0.56
CA VAL A 636 -1.90 -0.17 1.27
C VAL A 636 -1.55 -0.57 2.70
N ALA A 637 -0.47 -1.32 2.89
CA ALA A 637 -0.01 -1.75 4.22
C ALA A 637 0.31 -0.54 5.13
N PHE A 638 0.97 0.48 4.60
CA PHE A 638 1.39 1.64 5.39
C PHE A 638 0.22 2.53 5.83
N VAL A 639 -0.87 2.59 5.07
CA VAL A 639 -2.04 3.37 5.47
C VAL A 639 -3.08 2.55 6.25
N PHE A 640 -2.95 1.23 6.30
CA PHE A 640 -3.92 0.34 6.92
C PHE A 640 -4.29 0.73 8.35
N GLY A 641 -3.30 0.99 9.21
CA GLY A 641 -3.55 1.40 10.60
C GLY A 641 -4.38 2.69 10.71
N PHE A 642 -4.23 3.60 9.76
CA PHE A 642 -5.00 4.85 9.68
C PHE A 642 -6.43 4.61 9.16
N VAL A 643 -6.61 3.67 8.23
CA VAL A 643 -7.93 3.22 7.75
C VAL A 643 -8.72 2.60 8.89
N VAL A 644 -8.12 1.69 9.65
CA VAL A 644 -8.74 1.07 10.85
C VAL A 644 -9.12 2.14 11.88
N LEU A 645 -8.23 3.10 12.15
CA LEU A 645 -8.51 4.19 13.09
C LEU A 645 -9.68 5.07 12.63
N THR A 646 -9.80 5.32 11.33
CA THR A 646 -10.91 6.09 10.74
C THR A 646 -12.21 5.32 10.90
N TYR A 647 -12.25 4.05 10.53
CA TYR A 647 -13.41 3.18 10.69
C TYR A 647 -13.89 3.13 12.15
N TRP A 648 -12.96 2.95 13.08
CA TRP A 648 -13.22 2.94 14.52
C TRP A 648 -13.87 4.26 15.00
N ARG A 649 -13.30 5.39 14.62
CA ARG A 649 -13.79 6.73 15.03
C ARG A 649 -15.20 7.01 14.52
N GLU A 650 -15.45 6.71 13.26
CA GLU A 650 -16.79 6.91 12.66
C GLU A 650 -17.83 6.00 13.31
N SER A 651 -17.46 4.76 13.58
CA SER A 651 -18.33 3.82 14.29
C SER A 651 -18.67 4.29 15.70
N LEU A 652 -17.71 4.87 16.43
CA LEU A 652 -17.99 5.46 17.75
C LEU A 652 -18.86 6.72 17.67
N ALA A 653 -18.67 7.55 16.66
CA ALA A 653 -19.48 8.75 16.46
C ALA A 653 -20.96 8.39 16.16
N GLU A 654 -21.20 7.42 15.29
CA GLU A 654 -22.55 6.92 14.98
C GLU A 654 -23.26 6.35 16.22
N ARG A 655 -22.54 5.57 17.04
CA ARG A 655 -23.10 5.02 18.29
C ARG A 655 -23.51 6.09 19.28
N ARG A 656 -22.75 7.18 19.39
CA ARG A 656 -23.09 8.32 20.28
C ARG A 656 -24.35 9.02 19.81
N ILE A 657 -24.45 9.30 18.50
CA ILE A 657 -25.62 9.93 17.92
C ILE A 657 -26.86 9.05 18.16
N ALA A 658 -26.77 7.74 17.97
CA ALA A 658 -27.87 6.82 18.22
C ALA A 658 -28.33 6.82 19.69
N ARG A 659 -27.36 6.83 20.65
CA ARG A 659 -27.68 6.90 22.10
C ARG A 659 -28.34 8.22 22.47
N GLN A 660 -27.86 9.35 21.96
CA GLN A 660 -28.46 10.66 22.22
C GLN A 660 -29.89 10.73 21.68
N ALA A 661 -30.16 10.19 20.49
CA ALA A 661 -31.52 10.15 19.93
C ALA A 661 -32.47 9.30 20.81
N GLN A 662 -32.00 8.18 21.35
CA GLN A 662 -32.77 7.34 22.26
C GLN A 662 -33.08 8.03 23.59
N SER A 663 -32.10 8.74 24.19
CA SER A 663 -32.32 9.49 25.44
C SER A 663 -33.28 10.65 25.26
N SER A 664 -33.23 11.36 24.14
CA SER A 664 -34.14 12.46 23.83
C SER A 664 -35.59 11.95 23.64
N ALA A 665 -35.78 10.81 22.99
CA ALA A 665 -37.08 10.18 22.81
C ALA A 665 -37.70 9.70 24.14
N SER A 666 -36.88 9.17 25.06
CA SER A 666 -37.40 8.76 26.39
C SER A 666 -37.78 9.92 27.29
N THR A 667 -37.14 11.09 27.13
CA THR A 667 -37.46 12.30 27.94
C THR A 667 -38.77 12.95 27.47
N THR A 668 -39.13 12.81 26.18
CA THR A 668 -40.36 13.40 25.64
C THR A 668 -41.59 12.57 26.03
N THR A 669 -41.45 11.31 26.42
CA THR A 669 -42.55 10.39 26.78
C THR A 669 -42.93 10.49 28.28
N THR A 670 -42.20 11.25 29.09
CA THR A 670 -42.38 11.39 30.56
C THR A 670 -42.90 12.75 31.00
N LEU A 671 -43.52 13.56 30.12
CA LEU A 671 -44.29 14.73 30.55
C LEU A 671 -45.65 14.23 31.00
N PRO A 672 -46.05 14.37 32.28
CA PRO A 672 -47.41 14.02 32.75
C PRO A 672 -48.40 14.99 32.13
N GLN A 673 -49.56 14.46 31.69
CA GLN A 673 -50.78 15.22 31.35
C GLN A 673 -51.31 15.94 32.57
#